data_c8d951b13b26ef8051569ded4681b865
#
_entry.id   c8d951b13b26ef8051569ded4681b865
#
_cell.length_a   1.000
_cell.length_b   1.000
_cell.length_c   1.000
_cell.angle_alpha   90.00
_cell.angle_beta   90.00
_cell.angle_gamma   90.00
#
_symmetry.space_group_name_H-M   'P 1'
#
loop_
_entity.id
_entity.type
_entity.pdbx_description
1 polymer ?
#
loop_
_entity_poly.entity_id
_entity_poly.type
_entity_poly.pdbx_seq_one_letter_code
_entity_poly.pdbx_strand_id
1 'polypeptide(L)'
;MLRRLVGIALAVIGAFALGGIALHRHEPINSLWIIVASICIYALGYRFYAAWIAARVFTVDASRATPAERLNNGRDFMPTHRWIVFGHHFSAIAGPGPLVGPTLAAQFGYLPGTLWILIGSVLGGCVQDMTILFLSTRRDGRSLGQMARDELGPFGGFAALVGTLLIMIILIAVLGLVVVNAMKGSPWATFSVFATIPIAIAIGLYVRNVRPGRVLEASLIGMVLLLLGVAGGGWVDQSAGLRGLFDFSGPALAGFVIGYGWLAAIIPVWLLLAPRGYLSTFLKLGVIALLAIAIVVIHPQLKMPALTQFAHSGAGPIFAGKIFPFVFITIACGAVSGFHALVSSGTTPKLISNEADVRLVGYGSMALESFVAIMAVIAATLLDPGVYFAINTGAGVVGSTAQQAVATISSWGFPVTVDQMQRLAHAMGERTLFARTGGAPSLAVGMASIFGSTFGRGLLAAWYHFALMFEAVFILTTIDAGTRVGRFMLQDFLGYVWKPLGRTSWYPSVILTSAAIVAGWGYFLYIGVIDPNGGVNILWPLFGISNQMLAAIALSVATGILIKSGKARYAWVTGGPLAWLAIVTSVAAWQKIMSPDPALGFFAGAAELSRKLASGALSPARAAVAPKLIFNQQLDAWLTVIFTVILWLVIVDMLRVCLRSVRGLPTQESSEAPYQITQLEAAGGEP
;
A
#
# COMPACT_ATOMS: atom_id res chain seq x y z
N MET A 1 20.06 30.02 -12.84
CA MET A 1 18.72 29.92 -12.32
C MET A 1 17.67 30.33 -13.36
N LEU A 2 17.73 31.52 -13.94
CA LEU A 2 16.77 32.02 -14.93
C LEU A 2 16.60 31.10 -16.15
N ARG A 3 17.70 30.65 -16.81
CA ARG A 3 17.64 29.72 -17.95
C ARG A 3 16.93 28.39 -17.64
N ARG A 4 17.05 27.88 -16.41
CA ARG A 4 16.32 26.65 -15.97
C ARG A 4 14.85 26.91 -15.75
N LEU A 5 14.47 28.06 -15.16
CA LEU A 5 13.08 28.47 -14.99
C LEU A 5 12.39 28.70 -16.34
N VAL A 6 13.09 29.34 -17.28
CA VAL A 6 12.61 29.54 -18.66
C VAL A 6 12.39 28.19 -19.36
N GLY A 7 13.35 27.24 -19.22
CA GLY A 7 13.18 25.90 -19.79
C GLY A 7 11.97 25.12 -19.21
N ILE A 8 11.75 25.20 -17.90
CA ILE A 8 10.59 24.60 -17.25
C ILE A 8 9.30 25.28 -17.74
N ALA A 9 9.27 26.60 -17.78
CA ALA A 9 8.11 27.37 -18.26
C ALA A 9 7.75 27.02 -19.72
N LEU A 10 8.75 26.92 -20.59
CA LEU A 10 8.56 26.51 -21.98
C LEU A 10 8.02 25.07 -22.10
N ALA A 11 8.55 24.11 -21.29
CA ALA A 11 8.06 22.75 -21.26
C ALA A 11 6.60 22.67 -20.79
N VAL A 12 6.24 23.43 -19.75
CA VAL A 12 4.88 23.53 -19.23
C VAL A 12 3.93 24.15 -20.25
N ILE A 13 4.32 25.26 -20.87
CA ILE A 13 3.53 25.91 -21.91
C ILE A 13 3.34 24.98 -23.13
N GLY A 14 4.41 24.27 -23.54
CA GLY A 14 4.36 23.29 -24.63
C GLY A 14 3.40 22.14 -24.32
N ALA A 15 3.43 21.62 -23.07
CA ALA A 15 2.50 20.57 -22.63
C ALA A 15 1.04 21.02 -22.63
N PHE A 16 0.77 22.26 -22.14
CA PHE A 16 -0.57 22.85 -22.17
C PHE A 16 -1.06 23.14 -23.60
N ALA A 17 -0.15 23.60 -24.48
CA ALA A 17 -0.49 23.85 -25.88
C ALA A 17 -0.85 22.55 -26.62
N LEU A 18 -0.05 21.47 -26.44
CA LEU A 18 -0.33 20.15 -26.99
C LEU A 18 -1.65 19.58 -26.46
N GLY A 19 -1.87 19.64 -25.13
CA GLY A 19 -3.10 19.21 -24.51
C GLY A 19 -4.31 20.01 -25.02
N GLY A 20 -4.17 21.33 -25.15
CA GLY A 20 -5.20 22.20 -25.71
C GLY A 20 -5.57 21.87 -27.17
N ILE A 21 -4.56 21.58 -28.01
CA ILE A 21 -4.77 21.17 -29.40
C ILE A 21 -5.53 19.82 -29.48
N ALA A 22 -5.12 18.83 -28.65
CA ALA A 22 -5.74 17.52 -28.63
C ALA A 22 -7.22 17.61 -28.15
N LEU A 23 -7.49 18.38 -27.10
CA LEU A 23 -8.85 18.63 -26.62
C LEU A 23 -9.72 19.36 -27.66
N HIS A 24 -9.14 20.35 -28.36
CA HIS A 24 -9.83 21.06 -29.42
C HIS A 24 -10.17 20.14 -30.62
N ARG A 25 -9.32 19.12 -30.86
CA ARG A 25 -9.57 18.11 -31.89
C ARG A 25 -10.49 16.98 -31.44
N HIS A 26 -11.00 17.02 -30.21
CA HIS A 26 -11.83 15.95 -29.61
C HIS A 26 -11.12 14.58 -29.63
N GLU A 27 -9.79 14.56 -29.50
CA GLU A 27 -9.05 13.31 -29.42
C GLU A 27 -9.42 12.57 -28.13
N PRO A 28 -9.76 11.26 -28.22
CA PRO A 28 -10.09 10.51 -27.02
C PRO A 28 -8.86 10.39 -26.11
N ILE A 29 -9.06 10.62 -24.82
CA ILE A 29 -7.98 10.47 -23.82
C ILE A 29 -7.63 8.98 -23.73
N ASN A 30 -6.41 8.65 -24.10
CA ASN A 30 -5.86 7.32 -23.98
C ASN A 30 -4.82 7.23 -22.84
N SER A 31 -4.44 6.02 -22.50
CA SER A 31 -3.50 5.72 -21.42
C SER A 31 -2.10 6.32 -21.63
N LEU A 32 -1.67 6.56 -22.86
CA LEU A 32 -0.36 7.13 -23.19
C LEU A 32 -0.22 8.55 -22.61
N TRP A 33 -1.28 9.37 -22.67
CA TRP A 33 -1.29 10.72 -22.08
C TRP A 33 -0.96 10.69 -20.60
N ILE A 34 -1.58 9.76 -19.86
CA ILE A 34 -1.41 9.64 -18.41
C ILE A 34 0.01 9.13 -18.09
N ILE A 35 0.52 8.15 -18.84
CA ILE A 35 1.89 7.63 -18.62
C ILE A 35 2.94 8.70 -18.88
N VAL A 36 2.87 9.40 -20.02
CA VAL A 36 3.84 10.44 -20.36
C VAL A 36 3.79 11.57 -19.34
N ALA A 37 2.59 12.03 -18.96
CA ALA A 37 2.43 13.06 -17.93
C ALA A 37 3.06 12.62 -16.60
N SER A 38 2.83 11.38 -16.16
CA SER A 38 3.37 10.88 -14.90
C SER A 38 4.91 10.78 -14.93
N ILE A 39 5.50 10.25 -16.00
CA ILE A 39 6.95 10.17 -16.16
C ILE A 39 7.56 11.57 -16.12
N CYS A 40 6.99 12.54 -16.84
CA CYS A 40 7.48 13.92 -16.83
C CYS A 40 7.40 14.56 -15.44
N ILE A 41 6.27 14.41 -14.75
CA ILE A 41 6.05 14.99 -13.41
C ILE A 41 7.02 14.36 -12.39
N TYR A 42 7.18 13.03 -12.40
CA TYR A 42 8.11 12.36 -11.48
C TYR A 42 9.58 12.67 -11.79
N ALA A 43 9.95 12.75 -13.06
CA ALA A 43 11.31 13.16 -13.47
C ALA A 43 11.61 14.59 -13.02
N LEU A 44 10.68 15.53 -13.20
CA LEU A 44 10.83 16.92 -12.73
C LEU A 44 10.89 16.98 -11.20
N GLY A 45 10.01 16.25 -10.50
CA GLY A 45 10.01 16.14 -9.04
C GLY A 45 11.35 15.62 -8.52
N TYR A 46 11.84 14.51 -9.07
CA TYR A 46 13.11 13.92 -8.67
C TYR A 46 14.30 14.83 -9.02
N ARG A 47 14.34 15.37 -10.23
CA ARG A 47 15.48 16.16 -10.72
C ARG A 47 15.65 17.50 -10.01
N PHE A 48 14.54 18.19 -9.73
CA PHE A 48 14.57 19.56 -9.21
C PHE A 48 14.14 19.63 -7.75
N TYR A 49 12.97 19.12 -7.40
CA TYR A 49 12.41 19.28 -6.06
C TYR A 49 13.16 18.41 -5.04
N ALA A 50 13.35 17.13 -5.31
CA ALA A 50 14.12 16.25 -4.42
C ALA A 50 15.58 16.70 -4.28
N ALA A 51 16.21 17.16 -5.37
CA ALA A 51 17.58 17.69 -5.33
C ALA A 51 17.66 18.98 -4.49
N TRP A 52 16.65 19.85 -4.58
CA TRP A 52 16.59 21.06 -3.77
C TRP A 52 16.37 20.71 -2.27
N ILE A 53 15.48 19.76 -1.96
CA ILE A 53 15.28 19.28 -0.58
C ILE A 53 16.59 18.72 -0.02
N ALA A 54 17.27 17.83 -0.76
CA ALA A 54 18.54 17.25 -0.34
C ALA A 54 19.59 18.30 -0.02
N ALA A 55 19.75 19.29 -0.92
CA ALA A 55 20.81 20.28 -0.81
C ALA A 55 20.52 21.42 0.17
N ARG A 56 19.24 21.87 0.28
CA ARG A 56 18.90 23.08 1.03
C ARG A 56 18.15 22.79 2.34
N VAL A 57 17.28 21.78 2.36
CA VAL A 57 16.52 21.42 3.55
C VAL A 57 17.33 20.48 4.43
N PHE A 58 17.84 19.40 3.89
CA PHE A 58 18.56 18.38 4.66
C PHE A 58 20.04 18.63 4.78
N THR A 59 20.63 19.33 3.79
CA THR A 59 22.10 19.49 3.72
C THR A 59 22.78 18.13 3.82
N VAL A 60 22.38 17.23 2.89
CA VAL A 60 22.92 15.86 2.79
C VAL A 60 24.43 15.91 2.61
N ASP A 61 25.15 15.09 3.38
CA ASP A 61 26.59 15.03 3.40
C ASP A 61 27.09 13.61 3.10
N ALA A 62 27.66 13.41 1.92
CA ALA A 62 28.20 12.13 1.49
C ALA A 62 29.44 11.67 2.29
N SER A 63 30.10 12.58 3.00
CA SER A 63 31.27 12.27 3.83
C SER A 63 30.91 11.79 5.23
N ARG A 64 29.62 11.86 5.61
CA ARG A 64 29.14 11.42 6.92
C ARG A 64 28.94 9.91 6.97
N ALA A 65 29.54 9.25 7.97
CA ALA A 65 29.33 7.82 8.22
C ALA A 65 27.88 7.53 8.60
N THR A 66 27.27 6.54 7.95
CA THR A 66 25.88 6.10 8.17
C THR A 66 25.78 5.11 9.32
N PRO A 67 24.57 4.85 9.86
CA PRO A 67 24.38 3.79 10.85
C PRO A 67 24.79 2.41 10.35
N ALA A 68 24.60 2.14 9.05
CA ALA A 68 25.01 0.89 8.42
C ALA A 68 26.52 0.62 8.60
N GLU A 69 27.33 1.68 8.55
CA GLU A 69 28.78 1.62 8.77
C GLU A 69 29.12 1.59 10.28
N ARG A 70 28.63 2.61 11.03
CA ARG A 70 29.02 2.82 12.43
C ARG A 70 28.58 1.70 13.38
N LEU A 71 27.42 1.10 13.12
CA LEU A 71 26.77 0.06 13.95
C LEU A 71 26.80 -1.29 13.24
N ASN A 72 27.68 -1.48 12.25
CA ASN A 72 27.75 -2.70 11.47
C ASN A 72 27.90 -3.94 12.38
N ASN A 73 26.93 -4.84 12.31
CA ASN A 73 26.91 -6.09 13.04
C ASN A 73 26.76 -7.32 12.12
N GLY A 74 26.79 -7.11 10.81
CA GLY A 74 26.64 -8.16 9.80
C GLY A 74 25.27 -8.84 9.75
N ARG A 75 24.25 -8.29 10.45
CA ARG A 75 22.89 -8.86 10.54
C ARG A 75 21.83 -7.81 10.20
N ASP A 76 21.66 -6.81 11.06
CA ASP A 76 20.66 -5.76 10.93
C ASP A 76 21.27 -4.50 10.32
N PHE A 77 22.50 -4.16 10.70
CA PHE A 77 23.25 -3.02 10.20
C PHE A 77 24.36 -3.54 9.30
N MET A 78 24.27 -3.21 8.00
CA MET A 78 25.23 -3.67 7.00
C MET A 78 25.29 -2.70 5.81
N PRO A 79 26.44 -2.07 5.52
CA PRO A 79 26.59 -1.25 4.34
C PRO A 79 26.27 -2.05 3.08
N THR A 80 25.31 -1.55 2.30
CA THR A 80 24.78 -2.28 1.16
C THR A 80 24.76 -1.36 -0.07
N HIS A 81 25.05 -1.95 -1.24
CA HIS A 81 25.09 -1.20 -2.51
C HIS A 81 23.75 -0.52 -2.81
N ARG A 82 23.78 0.75 -3.23
CA ARG A 82 22.59 1.61 -3.40
C ARG A 82 21.43 1.01 -4.19
N TRP A 83 21.71 0.26 -5.26
CA TRP A 83 20.65 -0.36 -6.07
C TRP A 83 19.98 -1.55 -5.36
N ILE A 84 20.72 -2.25 -4.50
CA ILE A 84 20.15 -3.31 -3.67
C ILE A 84 19.26 -2.68 -2.59
N VAL A 85 19.73 -1.59 -1.96
CA VAL A 85 18.93 -0.84 -0.97
C VAL A 85 17.68 -0.24 -1.62
N PHE A 86 17.80 0.33 -2.83
CA PHE A 86 16.66 0.82 -3.60
C PHE A 86 15.63 -0.30 -3.86
N GLY A 87 16.09 -1.44 -4.37
CA GLY A 87 15.21 -2.60 -4.62
C GLY A 87 14.55 -3.14 -3.35
N HIS A 88 15.31 -3.23 -2.25
CA HIS A 88 14.79 -3.63 -0.94
C HIS A 88 13.72 -2.65 -0.44
N HIS A 89 14.02 -1.35 -0.46
CA HIS A 89 13.11 -0.31 -0.02
C HIS A 89 11.83 -0.29 -0.87
N PHE A 90 11.98 -0.26 -2.21
CA PHE A 90 10.88 -0.31 -3.15
C PHE A 90 10.02 -1.57 -2.95
N SER A 91 10.64 -2.74 -2.79
CA SER A 91 9.89 -3.98 -2.55
C SER A 91 9.11 -3.97 -1.24
N ALA A 92 9.63 -3.32 -0.21
CA ALA A 92 9.00 -3.24 1.09
C ALA A 92 7.84 -2.23 1.13
N ILE A 93 7.98 -1.06 0.47
CA ILE A 93 6.92 -0.05 0.41
C ILE A 93 5.82 -0.41 -0.59
N ALA A 94 6.19 -0.86 -1.79
CA ALA A 94 5.25 -1.22 -2.83
C ALA A 94 4.49 -2.50 -2.47
N GLY A 95 3.54 -2.37 -1.56
CA GLY A 95 2.55 -3.38 -1.20
C GLY A 95 1.35 -3.38 -2.18
N PRO A 96 0.19 -3.94 -1.79
CA PRO A 96 -1.00 -3.96 -2.64
C PRO A 96 -1.71 -2.60 -2.70
N GLY A 97 -1.41 -1.69 -1.77
CA GLY A 97 -2.07 -0.39 -1.69
C GLY A 97 -2.04 0.42 -2.99
N PRO A 98 -0.89 0.54 -3.69
CA PRO A 98 -0.82 1.24 -4.98
C PRO A 98 -1.54 0.52 -6.13
N LEU A 99 -1.92 -0.74 -5.97
CA LEU A 99 -2.69 -1.50 -6.95
C LEU A 99 -4.20 -1.40 -6.66
N VAL A 100 -4.60 -1.76 -5.46
CA VAL A 100 -6.00 -1.85 -5.04
C VAL A 100 -6.65 -0.49 -4.86
N GLY A 101 -5.98 0.45 -4.17
CA GLY A 101 -6.53 1.78 -3.88
C GLY A 101 -6.99 2.53 -5.14
N PRO A 102 -6.10 2.72 -6.12
CA PRO A 102 -6.44 3.34 -7.40
C PRO A 102 -7.54 2.59 -8.15
N THR A 103 -7.51 1.25 -8.11
CA THR A 103 -8.54 0.41 -8.75
C THR A 103 -9.91 0.64 -8.14
N LEU A 104 -10.03 0.69 -6.81
CA LEU A 104 -11.30 0.97 -6.13
C LEU A 104 -11.75 2.42 -6.30
N ALA A 105 -10.81 3.37 -6.30
CA ALA A 105 -11.12 4.79 -6.50
C ALA A 105 -11.61 5.11 -7.91
N ALA A 106 -11.41 4.24 -8.88
CA ALA A 106 -11.94 4.37 -10.23
C ALA A 106 -13.50 4.43 -10.26
N GLN A 107 -14.18 4.08 -9.16
CA GLN A 107 -15.62 4.35 -9.05
C GLN A 107 -15.98 5.83 -9.21
N PHE A 108 -15.07 6.76 -8.90
CA PHE A 108 -15.26 8.20 -9.09
C PHE A 108 -14.91 8.69 -10.51
N GLY A 109 -14.40 7.84 -11.36
CA GLY A 109 -13.82 8.16 -12.66
C GLY A 109 -12.30 8.10 -12.65
N TYR A 110 -11.65 8.27 -13.82
CA TYR A 110 -10.20 8.19 -13.91
C TYR A 110 -9.50 9.46 -13.39
N LEU A 111 -10.11 10.64 -13.49
CA LEU A 111 -9.44 11.93 -13.27
C LEU A 111 -9.06 12.20 -11.80
N PRO A 112 -9.98 12.05 -10.80
CA PRO A 112 -9.67 12.42 -9.42
C PRO A 112 -8.52 11.61 -8.84
N GLY A 113 -8.52 10.28 -9.09
CA GLY A 113 -7.47 9.38 -8.64
C GLY A 113 -6.13 9.71 -9.28
N THR A 114 -6.11 9.93 -10.60
CA THR A 114 -4.89 10.30 -11.33
C THR A 114 -4.26 11.58 -10.79
N LEU A 115 -5.06 12.64 -10.61
CA LEU A 115 -4.56 13.91 -10.09
C LEU A 115 -4.01 13.77 -8.67
N TRP A 116 -4.71 13.04 -7.80
CA TRP A 116 -4.23 12.82 -6.44
C TRP A 116 -2.92 12.03 -6.40
N ILE A 117 -2.80 10.98 -7.20
CA ILE A 117 -1.56 10.20 -7.29
C ILE A 117 -0.40 11.10 -7.72
N LEU A 118 -0.55 11.90 -8.77
CA LEU A 118 0.52 12.75 -9.30
C LEU A 118 0.94 13.84 -8.32
N ILE A 119 -0.01 14.58 -7.76
CA ILE A 119 0.26 15.71 -6.86
C ILE A 119 0.66 15.20 -5.47
N GLY A 120 -0.11 14.28 -4.92
CA GLY A 120 0.10 13.75 -3.58
C GLY A 120 1.43 13.04 -3.42
N SER A 121 1.86 12.28 -4.43
CA SER A 121 3.15 11.60 -4.36
C SER A 121 4.32 12.57 -4.39
N VAL A 122 4.37 13.50 -5.35
CA VAL A 122 5.50 14.43 -5.52
C VAL A 122 5.65 15.37 -4.33
N LEU A 123 4.53 15.93 -3.84
CA LEU A 123 4.53 16.92 -2.76
C LEU A 123 4.40 16.31 -1.36
N GLY A 124 3.90 15.09 -1.24
CA GLY A 124 3.63 14.41 0.03
C GLY A 124 4.44 13.13 0.21
N GLY A 125 4.11 12.05 -0.51
CA GLY A 125 4.68 10.73 -0.30
C GLY A 125 6.19 10.66 -0.49
N CYS A 126 6.71 11.16 -1.62
CA CYS A 126 8.15 11.22 -1.89
C CYS A 126 8.90 12.08 -0.88
N VAL A 127 8.29 13.19 -0.45
CA VAL A 127 8.85 14.05 0.60
C VAL A 127 8.89 13.32 1.93
N GLN A 128 7.80 12.65 2.31
CA GLN A 128 7.72 11.88 3.54
C GLN A 128 8.80 10.79 3.59
N ASP A 129 8.87 9.95 2.56
CA ASP A 129 9.77 8.79 2.55
C ASP A 129 11.23 9.24 2.60
N MET A 130 11.60 10.22 1.79
CA MET A 130 12.93 10.80 1.81
C MET A 130 13.27 11.47 3.15
N THR A 131 12.30 12.19 3.75
CA THR A 131 12.51 12.89 5.02
C THR A 131 12.70 11.91 6.16
N ILE A 132 11.81 10.94 6.31
CA ILE A 132 11.88 9.98 7.41
C ILE A 132 13.13 9.11 7.29
N LEU A 133 13.48 8.70 6.07
CA LEU A 133 14.71 7.95 5.81
C LEU A 133 15.96 8.76 6.22
N PHE A 134 16.05 10.04 5.83
CA PHE A 134 17.12 10.94 6.20
C PHE A 134 17.21 11.13 7.72
N LEU A 135 16.09 11.44 8.36
CA LEU A 135 16.05 11.69 9.80
C LEU A 135 16.45 10.47 10.62
N SER A 136 15.99 9.29 10.20
CA SER A 136 16.36 8.03 10.85
C SER A 136 17.83 7.67 10.60
N THR A 137 18.35 7.89 9.39
CA THR A 137 19.78 7.67 9.07
C THR A 137 20.68 8.52 9.98
N ARG A 138 20.32 9.75 10.26
CA ARG A 138 21.05 10.62 11.18
C ARG A 138 20.83 10.32 12.67
N ARG A 139 19.91 9.41 12.99
CA ARG A 139 19.54 8.99 14.37
C ARG A 139 19.73 7.50 14.59
N ASP A 140 20.82 6.94 14.09
CA ASP A 140 21.20 5.54 14.29
C ASP A 140 20.19 4.51 13.84
N GLY A 141 19.39 4.84 12.82
CA GLY A 141 18.35 3.94 12.32
C GLY A 141 17.19 3.76 13.29
N ARG A 142 16.89 4.77 14.14
CA ARG A 142 15.76 4.74 15.09
C ARG A 142 14.44 4.68 14.37
N SER A 143 13.52 3.89 14.95
CA SER A 143 12.15 3.78 14.46
C SER A 143 11.36 5.09 14.63
N LEU A 144 10.26 5.24 13.89
CA LEU A 144 9.38 6.40 13.99
C LEU A 144 8.93 6.66 15.43
N GLY A 145 8.53 5.62 16.17
CA GLY A 145 8.10 5.75 17.56
C GLY A 145 9.23 6.20 18.49
N GLN A 146 10.44 5.70 18.29
CA GLN A 146 11.62 6.14 19.05
C GLN A 146 11.95 7.60 18.74
N MET A 147 11.96 7.99 17.46
CA MET A 147 12.18 9.40 17.08
C MET A 147 11.10 10.33 17.64
N ALA A 148 9.83 9.91 17.64
CA ALA A 148 8.74 10.68 18.24
C ALA A 148 8.99 10.90 19.75
N ARG A 149 9.39 9.87 20.48
CA ARG A 149 9.67 9.96 21.91
C ARG A 149 10.86 10.87 22.22
N ASP A 150 11.93 10.73 21.47
CA ASP A 150 13.17 11.42 21.73
C ASP A 150 13.11 12.90 21.32
N GLU A 151 12.24 13.24 20.36
CA GLU A 151 12.18 14.58 19.79
C GLU A 151 10.96 15.40 20.22
N LEU A 152 9.80 14.76 20.41
CA LEU A 152 8.57 15.43 20.84
C LEU A 152 8.35 15.31 22.36
N GLY A 153 8.72 14.17 22.95
CA GLY A 153 8.58 13.93 24.37
C GLY A 153 7.93 12.59 24.70
N PRO A 154 7.92 12.20 25.97
CA PRO A 154 7.43 10.88 26.38
C PRO A 154 5.95 10.68 26.06
N PHE A 155 5.14 11.73 26.13
CA PHE A 155 3.70 11.65 25.90
C PHE A 155 3.36 11.47 24.41
N GLY A 156 3.86 12.35 23.55
CA GLY A 156 3.69 12.23 22.09
C GLY A 156 4.34 10.97 21.53
N GLY A 157 5.49 10.58 22.10
CA GLY A 157 6.17 9.34 21.71
C GLY A 157 5.40 8.08 22.08
N PHE A 158 4.79 8.02 23.26
CA PHE A 158 3.93 6.91 23.66
C PHE A 158 2.68 6.82 22.77
N ALA A 159 2.01 7.97 22.54
CA ALA A 159 0.86 8.04 21.65
C ALA A 159 1.20 7.58 20.22
N ALA A 160 2.34 8.04 19.68
CA ALA A 160 2.82 7.62 18.36
C ALA A 160 3.12 6.12 18.30
N LEU A 161 3.76 5.54 19.33
CA LEU A 161 4.08 4.11 19.38
C LEU A 161 2.83 3.25 19.41
N VAL A 162 1.88 3.55 20.30
CA VAL A 162 0.60 2.84 20.41
C VAL A 162 -0.22 2.98 19.11
N GLY A 163 -0.33 4.21 18.58
CA GLY A 163 -1.03 4.48 17.33
C GLY A 163 -0.44 3.70 16.17
N THR A 164 0.87 3.70 16.04
CA THR A 164 1.57 2.96 14.97
C THR A 164 1.31 1.45 15.06
N LEU A 165 1.34 0.87 16.27
CA LEU A 165 1.08 -0.55 16.48
C LEU A 165 -0.36 -0.93 16.11
N LEU A 166 -1.34 -0.17 16.60
CA LEU A 166 -2.76 -0.42 16.32
C LEU A 166 -3.08 -0.23 14.82
N ILE A 167 -2.55 0.82 14.20
CA ILE A 167 -2.73 1.08 12.77
C ILE A 167 -2.13 -0.07 11.95
N MET A 168 -0.94 -0.57 12.31
CA MET A 168 -0.30 -1.69 11.62
C MET A 168 -1.17 -2.96 11.65
N ILE A 169 -1.85 -3.25 12.75
CA ILE A 169 -2.78 -4.38 12.85
C ILE A 169 -3.87 -4.27 11.79
N ILE A 170 -4.49 -3.10 11.66
CA ILE A 170 -5.54 -2.87 10.65
C ILE A 170 -4.97 -2.97 9.22
N LEU A 171 -3.80 -2.38 8.98
CA LEU A 171 -3.16 -2.44 7.66
C LEU A 171 -2.93 -3.88 7.20
N ILE A 172 -2.34 -4.72 8.04
CA ILE A 172 -2.05 -6.11 7.71
C ILE A 172 -3.35 -6.92 7.49
N ALA A 173 -4.36 -6.69 8.31
CA ALA A 173 -5.66 -7.36 8.19
C ALA A 173 -6.32 -7.11 6.82
N VAL A 174 -6.35 -5.84 6.40
CA VAL A 174 -6.95 -5.44 5.11
C VAL A 174 -6.16 -6.00 3.94
N LEU A 175 -4.84 -6.02 4.03
CA LEU A 175 -3.98 -6.63 3.02
C LEU A 175 -4.26 -8.14 2.89
N GLY A 176 -4.39 -8.84 4.03
CA GLY A 176 -4.78 -10.25 4.06
C GLY A 176 -6.14 -10.51 3.42
N LEU A 177 -7.12 -9.60 3.63
CA LEU A 177 -8.45 -9.69 3.04
C LEU A 177 -8.40 -9.65 1.50
N VAL A 178 -7.56 -8.80 0.93
CA VAL A 178 -7.38 -8.71 -0.53
C VAL A 178 -6.86 -10.04 -1.10
N VAL A 179 -5.87 -10.66 -0.45
CA VAL A 179 -5.36 -11.99 -0.86
C VAL A 179 -6.43 -13.06 -0.79
N VAL A 180 -7.19 -13.11 0.31
CA VAL A 180 -8.26 -14.09 0.48
C VAL A 180 -9.33 -13.91 -0.61
N ASN A 181 -9.74 -12.67 -0.88
CA ASN A 181 -10.74 -12.37 -1.91
C ASN A 181 -10.24 -12.70 -3.33
N ALA A 182 -8.94 -12.56 -3.61
CA ALA A 182 -8.35 -12.96 -4.88
C ALA A 182 -8.37 -14.48 -5.09
N MET A 183 -8.15 -15.26 -4.02
CA MET A 183 -8.11 -16.74 -4.06
C MET A 183 -9.50 -17.39 -3.97
N LYS A 184 -10.45 -16.76 -3.27
CA LYS A 184 -11.78 -17.34 -2.98
C LYS A 184 -12.52 -17.72 -4.26
N GLY A 185 -12.90 -19.00 -4.37
CA GLY A 185 -13.63 -19.54 -5.53
C GLY A 185 -12.79 -19.70 -6.80
N SER A 186 -11.46 -19.60 -6.71
CA SER A 186 -10.52 -19.83 -7.81
C SER A 186 -9.42 -20.82 -7.39
N PRO A 187 -9.60 -22.13 -7.68
CA PRO A 187 -8.57 -23.15 -7.44
C PRO A 187 -7.25 -22.84 -8.15
N TRP A 188 -7.32 -22.30 -9.36
CA TRP A 188 -6.14 -21.88 -10.11
C TRP A 188 -5.34 -20.81 -9.35
N ALA A 189 -6.00 -19.71 -8.93
CA ALA A 189 -5.35 -18.66 -8.18
C ALA A 189 -4.79 -19.18 -6.84
N THR A 190 -5.55 -20.02 -6.13
CA THR A 190 -5.14 -20.61 -4.86
C THR A 190 -3.87 -21.45 -5.00
N PHE A 191 -3.82 -22.36 -5.99
CA PHE A 191 -2.62 -23.14 -6.26
C PHE A 191 -1.42 -22.25 -6.60
N SER A 192 -1.60 -21.29 -7.52
CA SER A 192 -0.52 -20.40 -7.95
C SER A 192 0.08 -19.61 -6.79
N VAL A 193 -0.75 -19.11 -5.88
CA VAL A 193 -0.30 -18.37 -4.69
C VAL A 193 0.39 -19.29 -3.70
N PHE A 194 -0.15 -20.48 -3.42
CA PHE A 194 0.45 -21.44 -2.49
C PHE A 194 1.79 -21.94 -3.00
N ALA A 195 1.95 -22.15 -4.30
CA ALA A 195 3.23 -22.55 -4.91
C ALA A 195 4.36 -21.54 -4.66
N THR A 196 4.04 -20.26 -4.44
CA THR A 196 5.06 -19.23 -4.17
C THR A 196 5.83 -19.49 -2.86
N ILE A 197 5.22 -20.17 -1.90
CA ILE A 197 5.84 -20.44 -0.58
C ILE A 197 6.99 -21.46 -0.71
N PRO A 198 6.76 -22.70 -1.22
CA PRO A 198 7.84 -23.67 -1.40
C PRO A 198 8.90 -23.17 -2.40
N ILE A 199 8.51 -22.40 -3.43
CA ILE A 199 9.47 -21.79 -4.36
C ILE A 199 10.39 -20.82 -3.60
N ALA A 200 9.87 -19.95 -2.76
CA ALA A 200 10.70 -19.03 -1.97
C ALA A 200 11.64 -19.76 -1.03
N ILE A 201 11.19 -20.83 -0.35
CA ILE A 201 12.02 -21.67 0.51
C ILE A 201 13.14 -22.37 -0.31
N ALA A 202 12.80 -22.94 -1.46
CA ALA A 202 13.77 -23.57 -2.35
C ALA A 202 14.85 -22.60 -2.82
N ILE A 203 14.48 -21.38 -3.19
CA ILE A 203 15.40 -20.30 -3.56
C ILE A 203 16.28 -19.90 -2.36
N GLY A 204 15.72 -19.83 -1.14
CA GLY A 204 16.49 -19.54 0.07
C GLY A 204 17.56 -20.60 0.35
N LEU A 205 17.18 -21.85 0.24
CA LEU A 205 18.12 -22.98 0.38
C LEU A 205 19.16 -22.99 -0.73
N TYR A 206 18.78 -22.69 -1.97
CA TYR A 206 19.69 -22.60 -3.11
C TYR A 206 20.75 -21.50 -2.92
N VAL A 207 20.34 -20.27 -2.58
CA VAL A 207 21.25 -19.13 -2.35
C VAL A 207 22.17 -19.39 -1.16
N ARG A 208 21.71 -20.13 -0.15
CA ARG A 208 22.51 -20.39 1.06
C ARG A 208 23.48 -21.56 0.89
N ASN A 209 23.01 -22.69 0.32
CA ASN A 209 23.74 -23.97 0.38
C ASN A 209 24.38 -24.34 -0.95
N VAL A 210 23.82 -23.93 -2.11
CA VAL A 210 24.26 -24.38 -3.44
C VAL A 210 25.11 -23.31 -4.13
N ARG A 211 24.63 -22.09 -4.20
CA ARG A 211 25.30 -20.96 -4.87
C ARG A 211 25.25 -19.69 -3.99
N PRO A 212 26.10 -19.61 -2.95
CA PRO A 212 26.11 -18.45 -2.06
C PRO A 212 26.33 -17.14 -2.80
N GLY A 213 25.47 -16.13 -2.53
CA GLY A 213 25.58 -14.78 -3.08
C GLY A 213 25.08 -14.60 -4.53
N ARG A 214 24.69 -15.66 -5.26
CA ARG A 214 24.17 -15.57 -6.64
C ARG A 214 22.67 -15.22 -6.68
N VAL A 215 22.31 -14.03 -6.16
CA VAL A 215 20.91 -13.59 -6.02
C VAL A 215 20.21 -13.46 -7.37
N LEU A 216 20.88 -12.92 -8.39
CA LEU A 216 20.28 -12.74 -9.73
C LEU A 216 19.92 -14.08 -10.38
N GLU A 217 20.86 -15.04 -10.36
CA GLU A 217 20.65 -16.39 -10.90
C GLU A 217 19.46 -17.07 -10.19
N ALA A 218 19.45 -17.03 -8.87
CA ALA A 218 18.35 -17.57 -8.05
C ALA A 218 17.02 -16.90 -8.33
N SER A 219 17.00 -15.58 -8.55
CA SER A 219 15.78 -14.83 -8.88
C SER A 219 15.24 -15.18 -10.27
N LEU A 220 16.10 -15.40 -11.26
CA LEU A 220 15.68 -15.86 -12.58
C LEU A 220 15.09 -17.27 -12.53
N ILE A 221 15.73 -18.20 -11.80
CA ILE A 221 15.19 -19.55 -11.56
C ILE A 221 13.82 -19.44 -10.88
N GLY A 222 13.71 -18.62 -9.83
CA GLY A 222 12.46 -18.40 -9.13
C GLY A 222 11.36 -17.81 -10.01
N MET A 223 11.70 -16.89 -10.92
CA MET A 223 10.76 -16.35 -11.90
C MET A 223 10.19 -17.45 -12.82
N VAL A 224 11.06 -18.31 -13.35
CA VAL A 224 10.62 -19.44 -14.16
C VAL A 224 9.70 -20.38 -13.37
N LEU A 225 10.08 -20.69 -12.11
CA LEU A 225 9.26 -21.54 -11.24
C LEU A 225 7.90 -20.90 -10.92
N LEU A 226 7.81 -19.57 -10.75
CA LEU A 226 6.54 -18.87 -10.56
C LEU A 226 5.65 -18.98 -11.82
N LEU A 227 6.22 -18.81 -13.02
CA LEU A 227 5.47 -18.98 -14.26
C LEU A 227 4.99 -20.42 -14.43
N LEU A 228 5.82 -21.41 -14.08
CA LEU A 228 5.40 -22.81 -14.03
C LEU A 228 4.32 -23.05 -12.97
N GLY A 229 4.36 -22.35 -11.85
CA GLY A 229 3.31 -22.37 -10.82
C GLY A 229 1.96 -21.86 -11.36
N VAL A 230 1.97 -20.79 -12.17
CA VAL A 230 0.75 -20.29 -12.84
C VAL A 230 0.24 -21.31 -13.85
N ALA A 231 1.10 -21.87 -14.68
CA ALA A 231 0.71 -22.90 -15.66
C ALA A 231 0.17 -24.17 -14.97
N GLY A 232 0.85 -24.60 -13.88
CA GLY A 232 0.40 -25.72 -13.04
C GLY A 232 -0.96 -25.50 -12.40
N GLY A 233 -1.29 -24.27 -12.00
CA GLY A 233 -2.62 -23.91 -11.53
C GLY A 233 -3.71 -24.13 -12.56
N GLY A 234 -3.45 -23.84 -13.82
CA GLY A 234 -4.36 -24.14 -14.92
C GLY A 234 -4.60 -25.64 -15.10
N TRP A 235 -3.56 -26.45 -14.97
CA TRP A 235 -3.69 -27.91 -15.00
C TRP A 235 -4.48 -28.44 -13.80
N VAL A 236 -4.23 -27.89 -12.58
CA VAL A 236 -4.99 -28.23 -11.37
C VAL A 236 -6.47 -27.90 -11.52
N ASP A 237 -6.81 -26.74 -12.07
CA ASP A 237 -8.21 -26.34 -12.26
C ASP A 237 -8.96 -27.20 -13.26
N GLN A 238 -8.28 -27.73 -14.28
CA GLN A 238 -8.85 -28.66 -15.27
C GLN A 238 -8.98 -30.09 -14.75
N SER A 239 -8.22 -30.47 -13.74
CA SER A 239 -8.21 -31.82 -13.17
C SER A 239 -9.31 -31.98 -12.12
N ALA A 240 -10.30 -32.83 -12.38
CA ALA A 240 -11.43 -33.07 -11.47
C ALA A 240 -11.00 -33.51 -10.05
N GLY A 241 -9.92 -34.29 -9.92
CA GLY A 241 -9.41 -34.75 -8.65
C GLY A 241 -8.63 -33.69 -7.85
N LEU A 242 -7.79 -32.89 -8.55
CA LEU A 242 -6.96 -31.88 -7.91
C LEU A 242 -7.69 -30.59 -7.60
N ARG A 243 -8.67 -30.21 -8.42
CA ARG A 243 -9.47 -29.00 -8.23
C ARG A 243 -10.07 -28.90 -6.84
N GLY A 244 -10.67 -29.99 -6.33
CA GLY A 244 -11.29 -30.03 -5.01
C GLY A 244 -10.30 -29.81 -3.85
N LEU A 245 -9.00 -30.10 -4.07
CA LEU A 245 -7.97 -29.88 -3.05
C LEU A 245 -7.61 -28.40 -2.88
N PHE A 246 -7.94 -27.55 -3.87
CA PHE A 246 -7.62 -26.10 -3.86
C PHE A 246 -8.86 -25.20 -3.88
N ASP A 247 -10.08 -25.76 -3.80
CA ASP A 247 -11.33 -25.00 -3.73
C ASP A 247 -11.70 -24.76 -2.26
N PHE A 248 -11.02 -23.81 -1.63
CA PHE A 248 -11.22 -23.49 -0.22
C PHE A 248 -12.30 -22.43 -0.01
N SER A 249 -13.00 -22.53 1.12
CA SER A 249 -13.90 -21.47 1.60
C SER A 249 -13.10 -20.24 2.07
N GLY A 250 -13.75 -19.07 2.07
CA GLY A 250 -13.12 -17.84 2.56
C GLY A 250 -12.52 -17.96 3.98
N PRO A 251 -13.27 -18.49 4.97
CA PRO A 251 -12.75 -18.73 6.32
C PRO A 251 -11.54 -19.66 6.37
N ALA A 252 -11.50 -20.71 5.53
CA ALA A 252 -10.35 -21.60 5.45
C ALA A 252 -9.11 -20.86 4.89
N LEU A 253 -9.28 -20.08 3.82
CA LEU A 253 -8.22 -19.25 3.27
C LEU A 253 -7.70 -18.22 4.28
N ALA A 254 -8.59 -17.58 5.05
CA ALA A 254 -8.19 -16.68 6.14
C ALA A 254 -7.34 -17.43 7.18
N GLY A 255 -7.74 -18.63 7.59
CA GLY A 255 -6.98 -19.50 8.49
C GLY A 255 -5.57 -19.80 7.96
N PHE A 256 -5.43 -20.10 6.65
CA PHE A 256 -4.13 -20.31 6.01
C PHE A 256 -3.26 -19.06 6.03
N VAL A 257 -3.81 -17.89 5.69
CA VAL A 257 -3.05 -16.62 5.70
C VAL A 257 -2.61 -16.26 7.12
N ILE A 258 -3.46 -16.48 8.13
CA ILE A 258 -3.14 -16.25 9.56
C ILE A 258 -2.02 -17.20 10.02
N GLY A 259 -2.16 -18.50 9.76
CA GLY A 259 -1.14 -19.49 10.10
C GLY A 259 0.19 -19.24 9.40
N TYR A 260 0.11 -18.90 8.11
CA TYR A 260 1.28 -18.51 7.33
C TYR A 260 1.99 -17.27 7.91
N GLY A 261 1.27 -16.20 8.23
CA GLY A 261 1.85 -14.98 8.80
C GLY A 261 2.51 -15.22 10.15
N TRP A 262 1.94 -16.09 11.00
CA TRP A 262 2.55 -16.49 12.25
C TRP A 262 3.85 -17.25 12.04
N LEU A 263 3.84 -18.25 11.16
CA LEU A 263 5.02 -19.04 10.83
C LEU A 263 6.13 -18.15 10.24
N ALA A 264 5.79 -17.31 9.28
CA ALA A 264 6.71 -16.38 8.63
C ALA A 264 7.36 -15.39 9.61
N ALA A 265 6.64 -14.99 10.67
CA ALA A 265 7.18 -14.10 11.71
C ALA A 265 8.21 -14.80 12.63
N ILE A 266 8.11 -16.12 12.81
CA ILE A 266 8.97 -16.90 13.73
C ILE A 266 10.22 -17.45 13.04
N ILE A 267 10.07 -17.96 11.81
CA ILE A 267 11.17 -18.60 11.09
C ILE A 267 12.29 -17.60 10.73
N PRO A 268 13.53 -18.08 10.57
CA PRO A 268 14.64 -17.21 10.19
C PRO A 268 14.42 -16.44 8.90
N VAL A 269 14.86 -15.18 8.88
CA VAL A 269 14.68 -14.25 7.72
C VAL A 269 15.23 -14.83 6.42
N TRP A 270 16.39 -15.50 6.49
CA TRP A 270 17.06 -16.05 5.31
C TRP A 270 16.30 -17.19 4.62
N LEU A 271 15.38 -17.88 5.34
CA LEU A 271 14.69 -19.05 4.80
C LEU A 271 13.49 -18.67 3.93
N LEU A 272 12.74 -17.65 4.30
CA LEU A 272 11.52 -17.25 3.61
C LEU A 272 11.49 -15.75 3.23
N LEU A 273 11.72 -14.85 4.19
CA LEU A 273 11.51 -13.41 3.97
C LEU A 273 12.51 -12.84 2.96
N ALA A 274 13.81 -13.12 3.10
CA ALA A 274 14.83 -12.59 2.21
C ALA A 274 14.71 -13.14 0.77
N PRO A 275 14.59 -14.47 0.54
CA PRO A 275 14.39 -15.01 -0.81
C PRO A 275 13.13 -14.50 -1.48
N ARG A 276 12.03 -14.41 -0.72
CA ARG A 276 10.78 -13.86 -1.22
C ARG A 276 10.90 -12.39 -1.55
N GLY A 277 11.64 -11.62 -0.74
CA GLY A 277 11.94 -10.21 -1.00
C GLY A 277 12.69 -10.02 -2.33
N TYR A 278 13.73 -10.82 -2.59
CA TYR A 278 14.46 -10.77 -3.87
C TYR A 278 13.55 -11.12 -5.05
N LEU A 279 12.84 -12.25 -4.95
CA LEU A 279 11.93 -12.72 -5.98
C LEU A 279 10.82 -11.69 -6.26
N SER A 280 10.24 -11.13 -5.22
CA SER A 280 9.24 -10.06 -5.30
C SER A 280 9.80 -8.80 -5.99
N THR A 281 11.03 -8.38 -5.67
CA THR A 281 11.64 -7.18 -6.28
C THR A 281 11.80 -7.35 -7.79
N PHE A 282 12.39 -8.46 -8.25
CA PHE A 282 12.59 -8.72 -9.68
C PHE A 282 11.27 -8.89 -10.41
N LEU A 283 10.31 -9.61 -9.81
CA LEU A 283 8.97 -9.76 -10.35
C LEU A 283 8.26 -8.41 -10.50
N LYS A 284 8.31 -7.57 -9.44
CA LYS A 284 7.72 -6.23 -9.42
C LYS A 284 8.29 -5.36 -10.53
N LEU A 285 9.59 -5.20 -10.58
CA LEU A 285 10.25 -4.34 -11.57
C LEU A 285 10.02 -4.86 -12.99
N GLY A 286 10.10 -6.16 -13.21
CA GLY A 286 9.87 -6.77 -14.52
C GLY A 286 8.43 -6.60 -15.03
N VAL A 287 7.43 -6.87 -14.19
CA VAL A 287 6.02 -6.73 -14.55
C VAL A 287 5.64 -5.26 -14.76
N ILE A 288 6.14 -4.35 -13.92
CA ILE A 288 5.91 -2.92 -14.07
C ILE A 288 6.48 -2.41 -15.39
N ALA A 289 7.72 -2.77 -15.71
CA ALA A 289 8.34 -2.40 -16.97
C ALA A 289 7.58 -2.99 -18.17
N LEU A 290 7.22 -4.27 -18.11
CA LEU A 290 6.47 -4.95 -19.16
C LEU A 290 5.09 -4.30 -19.37
N LEU A 291 4.38 -3.99 -18.29
CA LEU A 291 3.06 -3.35 -18.34
C LEU A 291 3.17 -1.93 -18.91
N ALA A 292 4.15 -1.15 -18.50
CA ALA A 292 4.38 0.19 -19.03
C ALA A 292 4.70 0.17 -20.52
N ILE A 293 5.58 -0.75 -20.96
CA ILE A 293 5.91 -0.93 -22.39
C ILE A 293 4.67 -1.35 -23.16
N ALA A 294 3.90 -2.31 -22.67
CA ALA A 294 2.68 -2.78 -23.32
C ALA A 294 1.65 -1.64 -23.49
N ILE A 295 1.45 -0.82 -22.45
CA ILE A 295 0.55 0.34 -22.51
C ILE A 295 1.05 1.36 -23.55
N VAL A 296 2.35 1.64 -23.60
CA VAL A 296 2.93 2.57 -24.59
C VAL A 296 2.77 2.05 -26.01
N VAL A 297 2.94 0.75 -26.23
CA VAL A 297 2.82 0.12 -27.57
C VAL A 297 1.37 0.10 -28.06
N ILE A 298 0.42 -0.22 -27.18
CA ILE A 298 -0.99 -0.40 -27.55
C ILE A 298 -1.78 0.89 -27.40
N HIS A 299 -1.35 1.79 -26.49
CA HIS A 299 -2.01 3.05 -26.10
C HIS A 299 -3.54 2.93 -26.00
N PRO A 300 -4.05 1.98 -25.20
CA PRO A 300 -5.47 1.69 -25.13
C PRO A 300 -6.27 2.90 -24.63
N GLN A 301 -7.49 3.06 -25.18
CA GLN A 301 -8.41 4.11 -24.78
C GLN A 301 -9.01 3.81 -23.41
N LEU A 302 -9.16 4.86 -22.57
CA LEU A 302 -9.89 4.77 -21.32
C LEU A 302 -11.39 4.74 -21.59
N LYS A 303 -12.09 3.75 -21.04
CA LYS A 303 -13.54 3.62 -21.17
C LYS A 303 -14.31 4.23 -20.02
N MET A 304 -13.66 4.30 -18.83
CA MET A 304 -14.24 4.99 -17.67
C MET A 304 -14.29 6.50 -17.94
N PRO A 305 -15.40 7.19 -17.65
CA PRO A 305 -15.47 8.65 -17.77
C PRO A 305 -14.50 9.36 -16.82
N ALA A 306 -14.21 10.62 -17.10
CA ALA A 306 -13.38 11.46 -16.24
C ALA A 306 -13.93 11.55 -14.82
N LEU A 307 -15.24 11.74 -14.71
CA LEU A 307 -16.01 11.74 -13.47
C LEU A 307 -17.26 10.88 -13.67
N THR A 308 -17.55 10.00 -12.71
CA THR A 308 -18.82 9.27 -12.64
C THR A 308 -19.82 10.04 -11.80
N GLN A 309 -21.10 9.68 -11.86
CA GLN A 309 -22.13 10.23 -10.99
C GLN A 309 -21.85 10.04 -9.49
N PHE A 310 -21.08 9.00 -9.12
CA PHE A 310 -20.71 8.71 -7.74
C PHE A 310 -19.72 9.72 -7.16
N ALA A 311 -19.08 10.51 -8.01
CA ALA A 311 -18.15 11.55 -7.62
C ALA A 311 -18.83 12.64 -6.74
N HIS A 312 -20.09 12.95 -7.04
CA HIS A 312 -20.84 14.01 -6.37
C HIS A 312 -21.96 13.48 -5.47
N SER A 313 -22.61 12.37 -5.84
CA SER A 313 -23.73 11.81 -5.06
C SER A 313 -23.30 11.28 -3.70
N GLY A 314 -22.08 10.75 -3.59
CA GLY A 314 -21.62 10.04 -2.40
C GLY A 314 -22.21 8.63 -2.23
N ALA A 315 -23.06 8.19 -3.14
CA ALA A 315 -23.69 6.86 -3.14
C ALA A 315 -22.85 5.81 -3.90
N GLY A 316 -21.53 5.86 -3.76
CA GLY A 316 -20.64 4.92 -4.43
C GLY A 316 -20.95 3.46 -4.06
N PRO A 317 -21.08 2.56 -5.05
CA PRO A 317 -21.50 1.18 -4.79
C PRO A 317 -20.38 0.30 -4.22
N ILE A 318 -19.12 0.69 -4.39
CA ILE A 318 -17.95 -0.02 -3.82
C ILE A 318 -17.71 0.45 -2.38
N PHE A 319 -17.78 1.75 -2.14
CA PHE A 319 -17.81 2.37 -0.82
C PHE A 319 -18.54 3.73 -0.90
N ALA A 320 -19.26 4.07 0.14
CA ALA A 320 -20.00 5.32 0.23
C ALA A 320 -19.08 6.51 0.53
N GLY A 321 -19.43 7.68 0.01
CA GLY A 321 -18.77 8.96 0.24
C GLY A 321 -18.44 9.70 -1.06
N LYS A 322 -18.26 11.02 -0.95
CA LYS A 322 -17.92 11.91 -2.07
C LYS A 322 -16.42 11.86 -2.37
N ILE A 323 -15.98 12.48 -3.48
CA ILE A 323 -14.56 12.59 -3.82
C ILE A 323 -13.75 13.06 -2.61
N PHE A 324 -14.13 14.18 -2.00
CA PHE A 324 -13.49 14.63 -0.77
C PHE A 324 -14.32 14.16 0.44
N PRO A 325 -13.69 13.44 1.38
CA PRO A 325 -12.27 13.07 1.48
C PRO A 325 -11.91 11.70 0.87
N PHE A 326 -12.88 10.95 0.28
CA PHE A 326 -12.74 9.50 0.10
C PHE A 326 -11.78 9.09 -1.02
N VAL A 327 -11.60 9.87 -2.10
CA VAL A 327 -10.58 9.55 -3.09
C VAL A 327 -9.19 9.59 -2.49
N PHE A 328 -8.96 10.55 -1.57
CA PHE A 328 -7.66 10.77 -0.94
C PHE A 328 -7.29 9.63 0.00
N ILE A 329 -8.22 9.18 0.85
CA ILE A 329 -7.96 8.07 1.77
C ILE A 329 -7.95 6.70 1.05
N THR A 330 -8.72 6.54 -0.04
CA THR A 330 -8.75 5.29 -0.79
C THR A 330 -7.43 5.05 -1.52
N ILE A 331 -6.84 6.10 -2.09
CA ILE A 331 -5.51 6.06 -2.71
C ILE A 331 -4.48 6.57 -1.68
N ALA A 332 -4.33 5.84 -0.59
CA ALA A 332 -3.33 6.18 0.41
C ALA A 332 -1.92 5.79 -0.06
N CYS A 333 -1.62 4.51 -0.30
CA CYS A 333 -0.26 4.04 -0.60
C CYS A 333 0.31 4.66 -1.88
N GLY A 334 -0.45 4.69 -2.97
CA GLY A 334 0.03 5.24 -4.25
C GLY A 334 0.31 6.75 -4.26
N ALA A 335 -0.13 7.48 -3.23
CA ALA A 335 0.09 8.92 -3.10
C ALA A 335 0.88 9.30 -1.85
N VAL A 336 0.37 8.98 -0.64
CA VAL A 336 1.06 9.24 0.65
C VAL A 336 0.70 8.13 1.63
N SER A 337 1.68 7.34 2.07
CA SER A 337 1.45 6.18 2.92
C SER A 337 2.21 6.25 4.25
N GLY A 338 1.50 6.03 5.34
CA GLY A 338 2.12 5.94 6.66
C GLY A 338 2.96 4.68 6.85
N PHE A 339 2.59 3.57 6.19
CA PHE A 339 3.38 2.34 6.23
C PHE A 339 4.81 2.56 5.73
N HIS A 340 5.01 3.45 4.76
CA HIS A 340 6.33 3.80 4.24
C HIS A 340 7.24 4.41 5.31
N ALA A 341 6.69 5.21 6.21
CA ALA A 341 7.46 5.79 7.31
C ALA A 341 8.05 4.70 8.24
N LEU A 342 7.37 3.55 8.36
CA LEU A 342 7.87 2.42 9.15
C LEU A 342 9.05 1.73 8.45
N VAL A 343 9.00 1.58 7.14
CA VAL A 343 10.09 1.04 6.32
C VAL A 343 11.26 2.02 6.29
N SER A 344 10.97 3.30 6.04
CA SER A 344 11.95 4.40 5.97
C SER A 344 12.68 4.67 7.29
N SER A 345 12.10 4.26 8.43
CA SER A 345 12.74 4.40 9.75
C SER A 345 13.16 3.07 10.38
N GLY A 346 12.61 1.94 9.94
CA GLY A 346 12.81 0.66 10.60
C GLY A 346 13.95 -0.19 10.04
N THR A 347 14.01 -0.32 8.72
CA THR A 347 14.91 -1.26 8.04
C THR A 347 15.92 -0.57 7.13
N THR A 348 15.46 0.30 6.26
CA THR A 348 16.28 0.91 5.20
C THR A 348 17.46 1.74 5.71
N PRO A 349 17.35 2.54 6.79
CA PRO A 349 18.49 3.35 7.29
C PRO A 349 19.67 2.50 7.75
N LYS A 350 19.40 1.25 8.11
CA LYS A 350 20.41 0.29 8.57
C LYS A 350 21.22 -0.33 7.45
N LEU A 351 20.82 -0.08 6.20
CA LEU A 351 21.44 -0.64 4.99
C LEU A 351 22.14 0.44 4.13
N ILE A 352 21.76 1.71 4.29
CA ILE A 352 22.32 2.82 3.50
C ILE A 352 23.79 3.00 3.82
N SER A 353 24.66 2.83 2.81
CA SER A 353 26.11 3.04 2.91
C SER A 353 26.51 4.50 2.75
N ASN A 354 25.76 5.30 2.02
CA ASN A 354 26.04 6.71 1.78
C ASN A 354 24.81 7.57 1.98
N GLU A 355 24.92 8.67 2.76
CA GLU A 355 23.78 9.57 3.02
C GLU A 355 23.20 10.19 1.74
N ALA A 356 24.00 10.38 0.69
CA ALA A 356 23.54 10.89 -0.60
C ALA A 356 22.50 9.98 -1.28
N ASP A 357 22.50 8.69 -0.97
CA ASP A 357 21.55 7.71 -1.54
C ASP A 357 20.13 7.85 -0.99
N VAL A 358 19.93 8.58 0.11
CA VAL A 358 18.62 8.86 0.68
C VAL A 358 17.64 9.45 -0.35
N ARG A 359 18.14 10.28 -1.28
CA ARG A 359 17.32 10.84 -2.36
C ARG A 359 16.86 9.76 -3.34
N LEU A 360 17.77 8.90 -3.78
CA LEU A 360 17.44 7.82 -4.71
C LEU A 360 16.49 6.81 -4.02
N VAL A 361 16.85 6.39 -2.83
CA VAL A 361 16.13 5.32 -2.11
C VAL A 361 14.78 5.82 -1.60
N GLY A 362 14.70 6.97 -0.93
CA GLY A 362 13.44 7.48 -0.38
C GLY A 362 12.54 8.07 -1.46
N TYR A 363 12.98 9.16 -2.11
CA TYR A 363 12.15 9.84 -3.10
C TYR A 363 11.93 9.01 -4.37
N GLY A 364 13.01 8.37 -4.88
CA GLY A 364 12.95 7.61 -6.12
C GLY A 364 12.07 6.37 -6.05
N SER A 365 12.14 5.61 -4.95
CA SER A 365 11.29 4.42 -4.76
C SER A 365 9.81 4.78 -4.65
N MET A 366 9.48 5.85 -3.92
CA MET A 366 8.09 6.30 -3.81
C MET A 366 7.56 6.84 -5.14
N ALA A 367 8.37 7.53 -5.94
CA ALA A 367 7.98 7.96 -7.28
C ALA A 367 7.70 6.75 -8.20
N LEU A 368 8.50 5.69 -8.09
CA LEU A 368 8.27 4.44 -8.82
C LEU A 368 7.01 3.73 -8.35
N GLU A 369 6.74 3.69 -7.05
CA GLU A 369 5.48 3.12 -6.52
C GLU A 369 4.26 3.92 -7.01
N SER A 370 4.35 5.23 -7.03
CA SER A 370 3.30 6.09 -7.56
C SER A 370 3.04 5.83 -9.05
N PHE A 371 4.10 5.52 -9.80
CA PHE A 371 3.96 5.09 -11.21
C PHE A 371 3.22 3.75 -11.32
N VAL A 372 3.43 2.82 -10.39
CA VAL A 372 2.61 1.58 -10.29
C VAL A 372 1.13 1.93 -10.08
N ALA A 373 0.83 2.88 -9.21
CA ALA A 373 -0.54 3.32 -8.95
C ALA A 373 -1.21 3.94 -10.20
N ILE A 374 -0.47 4.70 -11.00
CA ILE A 374 -0.93 5.19 -12.30
C ILE A 374 -1.28 4.04 -13.23
N MET A 375 -0.45 3.01 -13.32
CA MET A 375 -0.75 1.83 -14.16
C MET A 375 -1.98 1.06 -13.67
N ALA A 376 -2.21 1.02 -12.35
CA ALA A 376 -3.40 0.42 -11.78
C ALA A 376 -4.68 1.21 -12.14
N VAL A 377 -4.64 2.56 -12.10
CA VAL A 377 -5.74 3.40 -12.60
C VAL A 377 -6.02 3.07 -14.06
N ILE A 378 -4.99 3.03 -14.91
CA ILE A 378 -5.13 2.72 -16.34
C ILE A 378 -5.78 1.35 -16.51
N ALA A 379 -5.27 0.31 -15.86
CA ALA A 379 -5.80 -1.05 -15.97
C ALA A 379 -7.28 -1.13 -15.55
N ALA A 380 -7.66 -0.45 -14.47
CA ALA A 380 -9.04 -0.42 -14.00
C ALA A 380 -9.98 0.35 -14.94
N THR A 381 -9.50 1.45 -15.51
CA THR A 381 -10.32 2.37 -16.32
C THR A 381 -10.40 2.01 -17.81
N LEU A 382 -9.64 0.99 -18.23
CA LEU A 382 -9.80 0.35 -19.54
C LEU A 382 -11.03 -0.56 -19.62
N LEU A 383 -11.52 -1.02 -18.47
CA LEU A 383 -12.72 -1.85 -18.41
C LEU A 383 -13.95 -1.01 -18.76
N ASP A 384 -14.92 -1.63 -19.42
CA ASP A 384 -16.25 -1.02 -19.54
C ASP A 384 -16.79 -0.74 -18.13
N PRO A 385 -17.33 0.45 -17.87
CA PRO A 385 -17.79 0.79 -16.51
C PRO A 385 -18.75 -0.21 -15.90
N GLY A 386 -19.68 -0.74 -16.69
CA GLY A 386 -20.59 -1.79 -16.24
C GLY A 386 -19.87 -3.07 -15.79
N VAL A 387 -18.84 -3.49 -16.53
CA VAL A 387 -17.99 -4.64 -16.18
C VAL A 387 -17.21 -4.35 -14.89
N TYR A 388 -16.61 -3.17 -14.79
CA TYR A 388 -15.87 -2.75 -13.60
C TYR A 388 -16.76 -2.80 -12.34
N PHE A 389 -17.97 -2.25 -12.39
CA PHE A 389 -18.92 -2.29 -11.27
C PHE A 389 -19.44 -3.70 -11.00
N ALA A 390 -19.64 -4.54 -12.03
CA ALA A 390 -20.08 -5.92 -11.86
C ALA A 390 -19.04 -6.77 -11.09
N ILE A 391 -17.76 -6.49 -11.28
CA ILE A 391 -16.67 -7.18 -10.57
C ILE A 391 -16.55 -6.65 -9.13
N ASN A 392 -16.49 -5.33 -8.95
CA ASN A 392 -16.07 -4.73 -7.68
C ASN A 392 -17.20 -4.50 -6.67
N THR A 393 -18.47 -4.55 -7.08
CA THR A 393 -19.59 -4.31 -6.17
C THR A 393 -20.05 -5.60 -5.51
N GLY A 394 -20.21 -5.55 -4.18
CA GLY A 394 -20.63 -6.72 -3.41
C GLY A 394 -22.07 -7.16 -3.68
N ALA A 395 -22.33 -8.46 -3.58
CA ALA A 395 -23.66 -9.04 -3.79
C ALA A 395 -24.76 -8.44 -2.89
N GLY A 396 -24.38 -7.90 -1.72
CA GLY A 396 -25.32 -7.20 -0.83
C GLY A 396 -25.86 -5.89 -1.41
N VAL A 397 -25.20 -5.32 -2.42
CA VAL A 397 -25.59 -4.07 -3.10
C VAL A 397 -26.29 -4.36 -4.43
N VAL A 398 -25.70 -5.25 -5.26
CA VAL A 398 -26.19 -5.51 -6.61
C VAL A 398 -27.15 -6.70 -6.71
N GLY A 399 -27.35 -7.44 -5.64
CA GLY A 399 -28.16 -8.66 -5.63
C GLY A 399 -27.32 -9.94 -5.73
N SER A 400 -27.94 -11.07 -5.41
CA SER A 400 -27.28 -12.38 -5.34
C SER A 400 -27.26 -13.15 -6.66
N THR A 401 -27.99 -12.68 -7.67
CA THR A 401 -28.07 -13.29 -8.99
C THR A 401 -27.44 -12.39 -10.06
N ALA A 402 -26.92 -12.98 -11.14
CA ALA A 402 -26.33 -12.23 -12.25
C ALA A 402 -27.35 -11.28 -12.91
N GLN A 403 -28.61 -11.67 -13.01
CA GLN A 403 -29.70 -10.85 -13.55
C GLN A 403 -29.97 -9.63 -12.69
N GLN A 404 -30.05 -9.80 -11.36
CA GLN A 404 -30.22 -8.68 -10.42
C GLN A 404 -29.04 -7.70 -10.50
N ALA A 405 -27.81 -8.23 -10.52
CA ALA A 405 -26.60 -7.43 -10.62
C ALA A 405 -26.59 -6.58 -11.90
N VAL A 406 -26.88 -7.18 -13.04
CA VAL A 406 -26.96 -6.49 -14.34
C VAL A 406 -28.04 -5.42 -14.32
N ALA A 407 -29.25 -5.73 -13.82
CA ALA A 407 -30.35 -4.76 -13.73
C ALA A 407 -29.97 -3.55 -12.85
N THR A 408 -29.40 -3.81 -11.69
CA THR A 408 -28.97 -2.76 -10.75
C THR A 408 -27.87 -1.88 -11.36
N ILE A 409 -26.83 -2.45 -11.97
CA ILE A 409 -25.71 -1.70 -12.55
C ILE A 409 -26.17 -0.89 -13.77
N SER A 410 -27.03 -1.47 -14.61
CA SER A 410 -27.60 -0.77 -15.76
C SER A 410 -28.50 0.42 -15.32
N SER A 411 -29.19 0.31 -14.18
CA SER A 411 -29.97 1.43 -13.61
C SER A 411 -29.10 2.62 -13.19
N TRP A 412 -27.81 2.41 -12.96
CA TRP A 412 -26.83 3.47 -12.72
C TRP A 412 -26.30 4.11 -14.01
N GLY A 413 -26.82 3.75 -15.18
CA GLY A 413 -26.34 4.26 -16.46
C GLY A 413 -25.08 3.56 -16.97
N PHE A 414 -24.69 2.42 -16.39
CA PHE A 414 -23.54 1.64 -16.83
C PHE A 414 -23.99 0.28 -17.37
N PRO A 415 -24.38 0.20 -18.66
CA PRO A 415 -24.92 -1.01 -19.22
C PRO A 415 -23.91 -2.16 -19.20
N VAL A 416 -24.38 -3.32 -18.80
CA VAL A 416 -23.65 -4.59 -18.83
C VAL A 416 -24.65 -5.74 -19.04
N THR A 417 -24.23 -6.85 -19.63
CA THR A 417 -25.10 -8.00 -19.83
C THR A 417 -24.55 -9.24 -19.14
N VAL A 418 -25.43 -10.19 -18.79
CA VAL A 418 -25.03 -11.46 -18.19
C VAL A 418 -24.10 -12.23 -19.13
N ASP A 419 -24.44 -12.26 -20.41
CA ASP A 419 -23.67 -12.94 -21.46
C ASP A 419 -22.25 -12.32 -21.62
N GLN A 420 -22.12 -10.98 -21.58
CA GLN A 420 -20.82 -10.30 -21.57
C GLN A 420 -19.96 -10.76 -20.40
N MET A 421 -20.52 -10.80 -19.21
CA MET A 421 -19.80 -11.22 -17.98
C MET A 421 -19.45 -12.71 -18.00
N GLN A 422 -20.31 -13.56 -18.54
CA GLN A 422 -20.05 -15.00 -18.70
C GLN A 422 -18.91 -15.26 -19.68
N ARG A 423 -18.94 -14.60 -20.88
CA ARG A 423 -17.85 -14.69 -21.83
C ARG A 423 -16.52 -14.20 -21.25
N LEU A 424 -16.55 -13.11 -20.49
CA LEU A 424 -15.36 -12.59 -19.85
C LEU A 424 -14.82 -13.55 -18.77
N ALA A 425 -15.70 -14.10 -17.93
CA ALA A 425 -15.31 -15.10 -16.92
C ALA A 425 -14.67 -16.33 -17.58
N HIS A 426 -15.29 -16.86 -18.62
CA HIS A 426 -14.76 -17.99 -19.37
C HIS A 426 -13.38 -17.68 -20.01
N ALA A 427 -13.21 -16.48 -20.59
CA ALA A 427 -11.95 -16.05 -21.17
C ALA A 427 -10.83 -15.91 -20.12
N MET A 428 -11.18 -15.59 -18.87
CA MET A 428 -10.25 -15.51 -17.72
C MET A 428 -10.05 -16.87 -17.01
N GLY A 429 -10.72 -17.93 -17.44
CA GLY A 429 -10.66 -19.23 -16.77
C GLY A 429 -11.38 -19.27 -15.44
N GLU A 430 -12.38 -18.40 -15.22
CA GLU A 430 -13.13 -18.30 -13.98
C GLU A 430 -14.58 -18.74 -14.12
N ARG A 431 -15.19 -19.22 -13.02
CA ARG A 431 -16.61 -19.60 -13.01
C ARG A 431 -17.51 -18.37 -13.07
N THR A 432 -17.12 -17.30 -12.39
CA THR A 432 -17.82 -16.01 -12.38
C THR A 432 -16.87 -14.89 -11.99
N LEU A 433 -17.14 -13.71 -12.50
CA LEU A 433 -16.48 -12.47 -12.11
C LEU A 433 -17.45 -11.52 -11.37
N PHE A 434 -18.73 -11.89 -11.21
CA PHE A 434 -19.67 -11.08 -10.44
C PHE A 434 -19.31 -11.04 -8.95
N ALA A 435 -19.38 -9.83 -8.37
CA ALA A 435 -19.17 -9.59 -6.95
C ALA A 435 -17.83 -10.12 -6.40
N ARG A 436 -16.79 -10.17 -7.23
CA ARG A 436 -15.43 -10.47 -6.80
C ARG A 436 -14.74 -9.20 -6.29
N THR A 437 -15.20 -8.74 -5.15
CA THR A 437 -14.78 -7.48 -4.52
C THR A 437 -13.30 -7.46 -4.12
N GLY A 438 -12.75 -6.26 -3.90
CA GLY A 438 -11.40 -6.09 -3.38
C GLY A 438 -10.38 -5.53 -4.38
N GLY A 439 -10.81 -5.20 -5.60
CA GLY A 439 -9.96 -4.56 -6.62
C GLY A 439 -9.06 -5.51 -7.41
N ALA A 440 -8.51 -6.54 -6.76
CA ALA A 440 -7.59 -7.49 -7.38
C ALA A 440 -8.12 -8.16 -8.66
N PRO A 441 -9.34 -8.71 -8.70
CA PRO A 441 -9.84 -9.33 -9.92
C PRO A 441 -10.04 -8.34 -11.07
N SER A 442 -10.50 -7.11 -10.81
CA SER A 442 -10.67 -6.11 -11.88
C SER A 442 -9.33 -5.59 -12.39
N LEU A 443 -8.34 -5.40 -11.51
CA LEU A 443 -6.98 -5.11 -11.91
C LEU A 443 -6.41 -6.21 -12.78
N ALA A 444 -6.59 -7.47 -12.37
CA ALA A 444 -6.11 -8.63 -13.13
C ALA A 444 -6.76 -8.75 -14.52
N VAL A 445 -8.07 -8.48 -14.65
CA VAL A 445 -8.76 -8.41 -15.94
C VAL A 445 -8.17 -7.30 -16.82
N GLY A 446 -7.93 -6.12 -16.25
CA GLY A 446 -7.30 -5.00 -16.97
C GLY A 446 -5.90 -5.33 -17.47
N MET A 447 -5.04 -5.87 -16.59
CA MET A 447 -3.69 -6.31 -16.95
C MET A 447 -3.70 -7.42 -18.00
N ALA A 448 -4.55 -8.45 -17.83
CA ALA A 448 -4.70 -9.52 -18.78
C ALA A 448 -5.16 -9.01 -20.17
N SER A 449 -6.04 -8.02 -20.20
CA SER A 449 -6.50 -7.39 -21.42
C SER A 449 -5.37 -6.66 -22.15
N ILE A 450 -4.51 -5.94 -21.43
CA ILE A 450 -3.32 -5.26 -21.97
C ILE A 450 -2.34 -6.31 -22.53
N PHE A 451 -1.95 -7.29 -21.71
CA PHE A 451 -1.00 -8.32 -22.13
C PHE A 451 -1.55 -9.21 -23.26
N GLY A 452 -2.84 -9.57 -23.21
CA GLY A 452 -3.50 -10.33 -24.26
C GLY A 452 -3.54 -9.60 -25.60
N SER A 453 -3.68 -8.28 -25.57
CA SER A 453 -3.60 -7.44 -26.78
C SER A 453 -2.18 -7.33 -27.33
N THR A 454 -1.15 -7.45 -26.47
CA THR A 454 0.26 -7.37 -26.86
C THR A 454 0.81 -8.74 -27.31
N PHE A 455 0.53 -9.80 -26.53
CA PHE A 455 1.17 -11.12 -26.69
C PHE A 455 0.23 -12.21 -27.22
N GLY A 456 -1.02 -11.87 -27.51
CA GLY A 456 -2.01 -12.80 -28.06
C GLY A 456 -3.12 -13.17 -27.07
N ARG A 457 -4.35 -13.18 -27.59
CA ARG A 457 -5.58 -13.43 -26.81
C ARG A 457 -5.72 -14.85 -26.28
N GLY A 458 -5.01 -15.83 -26.86
CA GLY A 458 -5.03 -17.22 -26.40
C GLY A 458 -4.50 -17.45 -24.97
N LEU A 459 -3.79 -16.47 -24.41
CA LEU A 459 -3.19 -16.54 -23.08
C LEU A 459 -3.90 -15.70 -22.01
N LEU A 460 -5.12 -15.22 -22.29
CA LEU A 460 -5.84 -14.31 -21.35
C LEU A 460 -6.01 -14.91 -19.96
N ALA A 461 -6.41 -16.17 -19.86
CA ALA A 461 -6.55 -16.84 -18.55
C ALA A 461 -5.21 -16.93 -17.82
N ALA A 462 -4.13 -17.27 -18.50
CA ALA A 462 -2.79 -17.32 -17.91
C ALA A 462 -2.33 -15.94 -17.43
N TRP A 463 -2.56 -14.87 -18.20
CA TRP A 463 -2.24 -13.51 -17.80
C TRP A 463 -3.09 -13.03 -16.63
N TYR A 464 -4.37 -13.38 -16.57
CA TYR A 464 -5.24 -13.07 -15.46
C TYR A 464 -4.74 -13.70 -14.16
N HIS A 465 -4.47 -15.02 -14.16
CA HIS A 465 -3.98 -15.71 -12.96
C HIS A 465 -2.54 -15.33 -12.62
N PHE A 466 -1.72 -14.98 -13.61
CA PHE A 466 -0.41 -14.37 -13.38
C PHE A 466 -0.54 -13.03 -12.62
N ALA A 467 -1.48 -12.17 -13.03
CA ALA A 467 -1.71 -10.89 -12.37
C ALA A 467 -2.22 -11.08 -10.93
N LEU A 468 -3.12 -12.04 -10.68
CA LEU A 468 -3.56 -12.38 -9.33
C LEU A 468 -2.41 -12.90 -8.46
N MET A 469 -1.58 -13.81 -9.00
CA MET A 469 -0.39 -14.33 -8.30
C MET A 469 0.61 -13.21 -8.02
N PHE A 470 0.87 -12.35 -9.01
CA PHE A 470 1.73 -11.20 -8.89
C PHE A 470 1.29 -10.28 -7.74
N GLU A 471 0.01 -9.92 -7.68
CA GLU A 471 -0.55 -9.11 -6.60
C GLU A 471 -0.46 -9.81 -5.25
N ALA A 472 -0.77 -11.10 -5.19
CA ALA A 472 -0.67 -11.87 -3.96
C ALA A 472 0.76 -11.96 -3.42
N VAL A 473 1.78 -12.06 -4.28
CA VAL A 473 3.20 -12.02 -3.88
C VAL A 473 3.55 -10.66 -3.27
N PHE A 474 3.04 -9.56 -3.81
CA PHE A 474 3.19 -8.23 -3.20
C PHE A 474 2.66 -8.23 -1.77
N ILE A 475 1.42 -8.68 -1.61
CA ILE A 475 0.70 -8.62 -0.33
C ILE A 475 1.36 -9.50 0.71
N LEU A 476 1.64 -10.74 0.37
CA LEU A 476 2.23 -11.69 1.31
C LEU A 476 3.63 -11.25 1.77
N THR A 477 4.43 -10.60 0.91
CA THR A 477 5.72 -10.01 1.30
C THR A 477 5.52 -8.89 2.32
N THR A 478 4.47 -8.08 2.16
CA THR A 478 4.13 -7.00 3.09
C THR A 478 3.58 -7.54 4.41
N ILE A 479 2.77 -8.61 4.39
CA ILE A 479 2.29 -9.31 5.60
C ILE A 479 3.47 -9.88 6.40
N ASP A 480 4.43 -10.52 5.73
CA ASP A 480 5.63 -11.08 6.37
C ASP A 480 6.45 -9.99 7.07
N ALA A 481 6.76 -8.92 6.33
CA ALA A 481 7.53 -7.80 6.85
C ALA A 481 6.77 -7.05 7.96
N GLY A 482 5.50 -6.73 7.73
CA GLY A 482 4.64 -5.99 8.66
C GLY A 482 4.41 -6.74 9.97
N THR A 483 4.11 -8.06 9.92
CA THR A 483 3.94 -8.87 11.12
C THR A 483 5.21 -8.91 11.95
N ARG A 484 6.38 -9.00 11.30
CA ARG A 484 7.67 -9.00 11.97
C ARG A 484 8.00 -7.64 12.59
N VAL A 485 7.73 -6.54 11.90
CA VAL A 485 7.89 -5.18 12.43
C VAL A 485 6.95 -4.96 13.63
N GLY A 486 5.68 -5.37 13.52
CA GLY A 486 4.72 -5.33 14.62
C GLY A 486 5.19 -6.11 15.84
N ARG A 487 5.77 -7.31 15.63
CA ARG A 487 6.40 -8.10 16.69
C ARG A 487 7.52 -7.30 17.37
N PHE A 488 8.45 -6.71 16.63
CA PHE A 488 9.54 -5.92 17.21
C PHE A 488 9.01 -4.74 18.02
N MET A 489 8.02 -4.01 17.50
CA MET A 489 7.41 -2.90 18.21
C MET A 489 6.72 -3.34 19.49
N LEU A 490 6.02 -4.49 19.47
CA LEU A 490 5.38 -5.05 20.64
C LEU A 490 6.43 -5.55 21.66
N GLN A 491 7.53 -6.14 21.21
CA GLN A 491 8.64 -6.53 22.07
C GLN A 491 9.28 -5.30 22.73
N ASP A 492 9.54 -4.25 21.98
CA ASP A 492 10.05 -2.98 22.52
C ASP A 492 9.10 -2.43 23.58
N PHE A 493 7.80 -2.39 23.31
CA PHE A 493 6.78 -1.92 24.26
C PHE A 493 6.74 -2.76 25.53
N LEU A 494 6.65 -4.08 25.41
CA LEU A 494 6.57 -4.99 26.56
C LEU A 494 7.89 -5.07 27.34
N GLY A 495 9.02 -4.79 26.70
CA GLY A 495 10.33 -4.72 27.32
C GLY A 495 10.44 -3.63 28.41
N TYR A 496 9.60 -2.60 28.34
CA TYR A 496 9.48 -1.60 29.43
C TYR A 496 8.81 -2.17 30.68
N VAL A 497 7.87 -3.11 30.49
CA VAL A 497 7.15 -3.74 31.60
C VAL A 497 7.95 -4.91 32.16
N TRP A 498 8.48 -5.76 31.27
CA TRP A 498 9.26 -6.94 31.63
C TRP A 498 10.41 -7.16 30.66
N LYS A 499 11.63 -6.86 31.11
CA LYS A 499 12.86 -6.88 30.29
C LYS A 499 13.05 -8.15 29.43
N PRO A 500 12.75 -9.40 29.88
CA PRO A 500 12.86 -10.58 29.03
C PRO A 500 11.98 -10.53 27.78
N LEU A 501 10.79 -9.95 27.85
CA LEU A 501 9.89 -9.82 26.69
C LEU A 501 10.45 -8.88 25.60
N GLY A 502 11.32 -7.94 25.98
CA GLY A 502 12.01 -7.05 25.03
C GLY A 502 13.18 -7.71 24.29
N ARG A 503 13.58 -8.93 24.65
CA ARG A 503 14.71 -9.59 24.00
C ARG A 503 14.30 -10.23 22.67
N THR A 504 14.79 -9.70 21.56
CA THR A 504 14.50 -10.20 20.20
C THR A 504 15.10 -11.58 19.91
N SER A 505 16.09 -12.00 20.69
CA SER A 505 16.74 -13.33 20.60
C SER A 505 16.07 -14.41 21.46
N TRP A 506 15.16 -14.04 22.37
CA TRP A 506 14.51 -14.99 23.27
C TRP A 506 13.25 -15.59 22.60
N TYR A 507 13.34 -16.87 22.22
CA TYR A 507 12.28 -17.55 21.47
C TYR A 507 10.88 -17.48 22.08
N PRO A 508 10.66 -17.62 23.41
CA PRO A 508 9.33 -17.45 23.99
C PRO A 508 8.74 -16.06 23.74
N SER A 509 9.55 -14.99 23.82
CA SER A 509 9.10 -13.64 23.46
C SER A 509 8.74 -13.56 21.98
N VAL A 510 9.57 -14.13 21.10
CA VAL A 510 9.32 -14.15 19.65
C VAL A 510 7.99 -14.84 19.33
N ILE A 511 7.70 -15.98 19.94
CA ILE A 511 6.48 -16.75 19.69
C ILE A 511 5.25 -16.00 20.23
N LEU A 512 5.30 -15.54 21.48
CA LEU A 512 4.17 -14.88 22.14
C LEU A 512 3.82 -13.55 21.47
N THR A 513 4.81 -12.71 21.19
CA THR A 513 4.56 -11.41 20.55
C THR A 513 4.13 -11.56 19.10
N SER A 514 4.67 -12.54 18.36
CA SER A 514 4.17 -12.90 17.02
C SER A 514 2.72 -13.37 17.09
N ALA A 515 2.39 -14.26 18.02
CA ALA A 515 1.02 -14.74 18.21
C ALA A 515 0.05 -13.61 18.55
N ALA A 516 0.44 -12.67 19.41
CA ALA A 516 -0.38 -11.52 19.78
C ALA A 516 -0.67 -10.60 18.59
N ILE A 517 0.36 -10.25 17.79
CA ILE A 517 0.20 -9.43 16.58
C ILE A 517 -0.69 -10.15 15.56
N VAL A 518 -0.44 -11.44 15.34
CA VAL A 518 -1.21 -12.26 14.39
C VAL A 518 -2.66 -12.44 14.85
N ALA A 519 -2.91 -12.62 16.16
CA ALA A 519 -4.26 -12.65 16.69
C ALA A 519 -4.99 -11.33 16.45
N GLY A 520 -4.29 -10.19 16.61
CA GLY A 520 -4.85 -8.87 16.35
C GLY A 520 -5.29 -8.71 14.89
N TRP A 521 -4.36 -8.80 13.93
CA TRP A 521 -4.74 -8.61 12.53
C TRP A 521 -5.55 -9.79 11.95
N GLY A 522 -5.34 -11.00 12.44
CA GLY A 522 -6.10 -12.19 12.04
C GLY A 522 -7.58 -12.10 12.41
N TYR A 523 -7.90 -11.49 13.55
CA TYR A 523 -9.27 -11.21 13.95
C TYR A 523 -9.98 -10.32 12.94
N PHE A 524 -9.39 -9.17 12.58
CA PHE A 524 -9.97 -8.26 11.59
C PHE A 524 -10.05 -8.88 10.20
N LEU A 525 -9.03 -9.65 9.79
CA LEU A 525 -9.07 -10.40 8.54
C LEU A 525 -10.25 -11.37 8.49
N TYR A 526 -10.40 -12.19 9.55
CA TYR A 526 -11.47 -13.19 9.61
C TYR A 526 -12.85 -12.55 9.51
N ILE A 527 -13.04 -11.44 10.22
CA ILE A 527 -14.30 -10.67 10.20
C ILE A 527 -14.59 -10.13 8.81
N GLY A 528 -13.59 -9.53 8.15
CA GLY A 528 -13.74 -9.04 6.80
C GLY A 528 -14.12 -10.14 5.80
N VAL A 529 -13.60 -11.34 5.99
CA VAL A 529 -13.88 -12.48 5.10
C VAL A 529 -15.32 -13.02 5.26
N ILE A 530 -15.87 -12.98 6.46
CA ILE A 530 -17.26 -13.43 6.71
C ILE A 530 -18.31 -12.36 6.40
N ASP A 531 -17.91 -11.12 6.11
CA ASP A 531 -18.83 -10.05 5.69
C ASP A 531 -19.48 -10.40 4.34
N PRO A 532 -20.83 -10.41 4.24
CA PRO A 532 -21.52 -10.66 2.98
C PRO A 532 -21.16 -9.71 1.85
N ASN A 533 -20.70 -8.50 2.16
CA ASN A 533 -20.23 -7.49 1.20
C ASN A 533 -18.74 -7.64 0.87
N GLY A 534 -18.07 -8.68 1.38
CA GLY A 534 -16.65 -8.94 1.15
C GLY A 534 -15.70 -8.11 2.01
N GLY A 535 -16.19 -7.41 3.04
CA GLY A 535 -15.43 -6.63 4.01
C GLY A 535 -14.79 -5.32 3.46
N VAL A 536 -14.75 -5.15 2.15
CA VAL A 536 -14.08 -4.00 1.51
C VAL A 536 -14.76 -2.67 1.87
N ASN A 537 -16.10 -2.64 1.88
CA ASN A 537 -16.87 -1.43 2.17
C ASN A 537 -16.61 -0.85 3.57
N ILE A 538 -16.26 -1.70 4.52
CA ILE A 538 -16.04 -1.34 5.92
C ILE A 538 -14.55 -1.13 6.19
N LEU A 539 -13.74 -2.12 5.86
CA LEU A 539 -12.32 -2.14 6.25
C LEU A 539 -11.43 -1.25 5.37
N TRP A 540 -11.75 -1.06 4.06
CA TRP A 540 -10.90 -0.25 3.18
C TRP A 540 -10.89 1.24 3.57
N PRO A 541 -12.02 1.90 3.89
CA PRO A 541 -11.99 3.26 4.42
C PRO A 541 -11.21 3.38 5.73
N LEU A 542 -11.35 2.43 6.65
CA LEU A 542 -10.58 2.41 7.90
C LEU A 542 -9.07 2.26 7.63
N PHE A 543 -8.69 1.37 6.69
CA PHE A 543 -7.32 1.24 6.21
C PHE A 543 -6.77 2.58 5.68
N GLY A 544 -7.54 3.25 4.81
CA GLY A 544 -7.10 4.50 4.21
C GLY A 544 -6.95 5.64 5.23
N ILE A 545 -7.92 5.79 6.13
CA ILE A 545 -7.88 6.78 7.23
C ILE A 545 -6.66 6.51 8.11
N SER A 546 -6.51 5.29 8.61
CA SER A 546 -5.45 4.93 9.55
C SER A 546 -4.05 5.04 8.91
N ASN A 547 -3.89 4.61 7.67
CA ASN A 547 -2.63 4.69 6.94
C ASN A 547 -2.18 6.15 6.73
N GLN A 548 -3.10 7.03 6.34
CA GLN A 548 -2.76 8.46 6.18
C GLN A 548 -2.61 9.20 7.51
N MET A 549 -3.30 8.79 8.58
CA MET A 549 -3.03 9.29 9.93
C MET A 549 -1.61 8.94 10.38
N LEU A 550 -1.14 7.73 10.08
CA LEU A 550 0.26 7.36 10.36
C LEU A 550 1.25 8.21 9.55
N ALA A 551 0.94 8.55 8.31
CA ALA A 551 1.72 9.48 7.50
C ALA A 551 1.77 10.88 8.13
N ALA A 552 0.64 11.37 8.62
CA ALA A 552 0.55 12.65 9.32
C ALA A 552 1.33 12.64 10.64
N ILE A 553 1.33 11.54 11.40
CA ILE A 553 2.18 11.35 12.58
C ILE A 553 3.66 11.44 12.19
N ALA A 554 4.08 10.75 11.13
CA ALA A 554 5.45 10.80 10.65
C ALA A 554 5.89 12.21 10.22
N LEU A 555 5.04 12.90 9.47
CA LEU A 555 5.30 14.28 9.05
C LEU A 555 5.27 15.27 10.24
N SER A 556 4.50 14.99 11.30
CA SER A 556 4.53 15.77 12.54
C SER A 556 5.90 15.67 13.22
N VAL A 557 6.42 14.45 13.35
CA VAL A 557 7.77 14.22 13.91
C VAL A 557 8.82 14.92 13.03
N ALA A 558 8.73 14.77 11.71
CA ALA A 558 9.65 15.41 10.76
C ALA A 558 9.63 16.94 10.84
N THR A 559 8.44 17.54 10.92
CA THR A 559 8.27 18.99 11.02
C THR A 559 8.84 19.52 12.33
N GLY A 560 8.58 18.84 13.44
CA GLY A 560 9.14 19.17 14.76
C GLY A 560 10.67 19.15 14.75
N ILE A 561 11.27 18.10 14.17
CA ILE A 561 12.72 17.96 14.05
C ILE A 561 13.32 19.08 13.18
N LEU A 562 12.72 19.39 12.02
CA LEU A 562 13.21 20.46 11.14
C LEU A 562 13.24 21.83 11.84
N ILE A 563 12.20 22.14 12.59
CA ILE A 563 12.13 23.41 13.34
C ILE A 563 13.18 23.45 14.47
N LYS A 564 13.31 22.37 15.24
CA LYS A 564 14.34 22.24 16.28
C LYS A 564 15.76 22.37 15.74
N SER A 565 16.00 21.87 14.53
CA SER A 565 17.30 21.96 13.85
C SER A 565 17.59 23.34 13.23
N GLY A 566 16.82 24.38 13.59
CA GLY A 566 17.01 25.75 13.07
C GLY A 566 16.57 25.94 11.61
N LYS A 567 15.87 24.97 11.04
CA LYS A 567 15.43 24.99 9.64
C LYS A 567 13.94 25.38 9.48
N ALA A 568 13.43 26.20 10.40
CA ALA A 568 12.01 26.60 10.45
C ALA A 568 11.50 27.20 9.12
N ARG A 569 12.34 27.93 8.37
CA ARG A 569 12.00 28.47 7.04
C ARG A 569 11.60 27.42 6.01
N TYR A 570 11.97 26.15 6.22
CA TYR A 570 11.67 25.03 5.34
C TYR A 570 10.59 24.10 5.91
N ALA A 571 10.02 24.43 7.08
CA ALA A 571 9.01 23.59 7.73
C ALA A 571 7.77 23.35 6.84
N TRP A 572 7.48 24.23 5.88
CA TRP A 572 6.38 24.06 4.93
C TRP A 572 6.51 22.80 4.04
N VAL A 573 7.76 22.31 3.81
CA VAL A 573 8.02 21.12 3.00
C VAL A 573 7.37 19.89 3.57
N THR A 574 7.38 19.74 4.89
CA THR A 574 6.71 18.64 5.63
C THR A 574 5.39 19.09 6.23
N GLY A 575 5.28 20.32 6.67
CA GLY A 575 4.09 20.89 7.30
C GLY A 575 2.91 21.09 6.34
N GLY A 576 3.16 21.39 5.06
CA GLY A 576 2.11 21.48 4.03
C GLY A 576 1.38 20.15 3.82
N PRO A 577 2.10 19.08 3.46
CA PRO A 577 1.53 17.73 3.40
C PRO A 577 0.90 17.27 4.70
N LEU A 578 1.51 17.56 5.86
CA LEU A 578 0.93 17.28 7.18
C LEU A 578 -0.44 17.93 7.36
N ALA A 579 -0.55 19.23 7.08
CA ALA A 579 -1.82 19.96 7.21
C ALA A 579 -2.90 19.36 6.29
N TRP A 580 -2.55 19.05 5.06
CA TRP A 580 -3.46 18.41 4.12
C TRP A 580 -3.95 17.05 4.64
N LEU A 581 -3.05 16.17 5.07
CA LEU A 581 -3.41 14.85 5.58
C LEU A 581 -4.22 14.95 6.87
N ALA A 582 -3.88 15.86 7.79
CA ALA A 582 -4.64 16.07 9.01
C ALA A 582 -6.09 16.50 8.72
N ILE A 583 -6.29 17.38 7.73
CA ILE A 583 -7.64 17.80 7.29
C ILE A 583 -8.39 16.62 6.67
N VAL A 584 -7.81 15.98 5.66
CA VAL A 584 -8.44 14.87 4.92
C VAL A 584 -8.84 13.73 5.85
N THR A 585 -7.92 13.29 6.70
CA THR A 585 -8.18 12.15 7.60
C THR A 585 -9.16 12.50 8.70
N SER A 586 -9.09 13.72 9.25
CA SER A 586 -10.05 14.16 10.27
C SER A 586 -11.48 14.30 9.70
N VAL A 587 -11.62 14.85 8.48
CA VAL A 587 -12.93 14.93 7.83
C VAL A 587 -13.47 13.55 7.48
N ALA A 588 -12.62 12.65 6.98
CA ALA A 588 -13.01 11.27 6.70
C ALA A 588 -13.45 10.54 7.98
N ALA A 589 -12.67 10.66 9.06
CA ALA A 589 -12.99 10.09 10.36
C ALA A 589 -14.31 10.65 10.91
N TRP A 590 -14.47 11.97 10.86
CA TRP A 590 -15.71 12.63 11.29
C TRP A 590 -16.94 12.10 10.53
N GLN A 591 -16.86 11.98 9.21
CA GLN A 591 -17.96 11.45 8.40
C GLN A 591 -18.23 9.97 8.73
N LYS A 592 -17.20 9.16 8.93
CA LYS A 592 -17.36 7.74 9.32
C LYS A 592 -17.91 7.53 10.72
N ILE A 593 -17.68 8.46 11.62
CA ILE A 593 -18.18 8.38 13.01
C ILE A 593 -19.59 8.99 13.13
N MET A 594 -19.77 10.20 12.58
CA MET A 594 -20.92 11.06 12.89
C MET A 594 -22.01 11.08 11.82
N SER A 595 -21.77 10.51 10.62
CA SER A 595 -22.80 10.51 9.57
C SER A 595 -24.05 9.74 10.01
N PRO A 596 -25.25 10.33 9.83
CA PRO A 596 -26.51 9.62 10.04
C PRO A 596 -26.85 8.61 8.94
N ASP A 597 -26.17 8.68 7.79
CA ASP A 597 -26.35 7.73 6.69
C ASP A 597 -25.75 6.35 7.06
N PRO A 598 -26.55 5.28 7.14
CA PRO A 598 -26.07 3.94 7.48
C PRO A 598 -25.04 3.35 6.49
N ALA A 599 -25.01 3.84 5.24
CA ALA A 599 -24.04 3.40 4.26
C ALA A 599 -22.67 4.05 4.48
N LEU A 600 -22.63 5.19 5.15
CA LEU A 600 -21.43 5.98 5.38
C LEU A 600 -20.92 5.87 6.82
N GLY A 601 -21.81 6.09 7.81
CA GLY A 601 -21.46 6.17 9.23
C GLY A 601 -21.42 4.80 9.90
N PHE A 602 -20.34 4.49 10.62
CA PHE A 602 -20.20 3.23 11.33
C PHE A 602 -21.24 3.04 12.44
N PHE A 603 -21.47 4.03 13.28
CA PHE A 603 -22.52 3.95 14.31
C PHE A 603 -23.93 3.89 13.72
N ALA A 604 -24.20 4.67 12.68
CA ALA A 604 -25.50 4.65 11.99
C ALA A 604 -25.76 3.30 11.32
N GLY A 605 -24.74 2.70 10.69
CA GLY A 605 -24.81 1.36 10.10
C GLY A 605 -25.07 0.27 11.14
N ALA A 606 -24.37 0.33 12.28
CA ALA A 606 -24.61 -0.60 13.40
C ALA A 606 -26.03 -0.48 13.96
N ALA A 607 -26.54 0.74 14.13
CA ALA A 607 -27.89 1.00 14.62
C ALA A 607 -28.97 0.52 13.64
N GLU A 608 -28.78 0.74 12.34
CA GLU A 608 -29.69 0.24 11.30
C GLU A 608 -29.73 -1.28 11.25
N LEU A 609 -28.57 -1.93 11.32
CA LEU A 609 -28.49 -3.39 11.34
C LEU A 609 -29.13 -3.98 12.60
N SER A 610 -28.95 -3.31 13.75
CA SER A 610 -29.62 -3.69 15.01
C SER A 610 -31.15 -3.60 14.91
N ARG A 611 -31.67 -2.52 14.31
CA ARG A 611 -33.13 -2.35 14.08
C ARG A 611 -33.68 -3.43 13.16
N LYS A 612 -32.98 -3.73 12.04
CA LYS A 612 -33.39 -4.81 11.11
C LYS A 612 -33.36 -6.19 11.74
N LEU A 613 -32.42 -6.45 12.64
CA LEU A 613 -32.34 -7.69 13.39
C LEU A 613 -33.52 -7.80 14.35
N ALA A 614 -33.82 -6.76 15.12
CA ALA A 614 -34.90 -6.72 16.08
C ALA A 614 -36.29 -6.83 15.43
N SER A 615 -36.48 -6.25 14.24
CA SER A 615 -37.75 -6.31 13.48
C SER A 615 -37.94 -7.60 12.67
N GLY A 616 -36.97 -8.54 12.68
CA GLY A 616 -37.01 -9.74 11.86
C GLY A 616 -36.92 -9.51 10.35
N ALA A 617 -36.51 -8.32 9.91
CA ALA A 617 -36.42 -7.95 8.50
C ALA A 617 -35.20 -8.57 7.78
N LEU A 618 -34.34 -9.28 8.49
CA LEU A 618 -33.16 -9.93 7.92
C LEU A 618 -33.47 -11.38 7.53
N SER A 619 -32.90 -11.86 6.43
CA SER A 619 -32.93 -13.29 6.12
C SER A 619 -32.24 -14.12 7.23
N PRO A 620 -32.60 -15.39 7.44
CA PRO A 620 -32.01 -16.21 8.50
C PRO A 620 -30.48 -16.25 8.47
N ALA A 621 -29.88 -16.35 7.28
CA ALA A 621 -28.43 -16.33 7.11
C ALA A 621 -27.80 -15.00 7.51
N ARG A 622 -28.44 -13.86 7.20
CA ARG A 622 -27.98 -12.52 7.62
C ARG A 622 -28.18 -12.28 9.11
N ALA A 623 -29.32 -12.75 9.67
CA ALA A 623 -29.61 -12.62 11.09
C ALA A 623 -28.57 -13.36 11.96
N ALA A 624 -28.08 -14.52 11.52
CA ALA A 624 -27.06 -15.31 12.22
C ALA A 624 -25.71 -14.57 12.37
N VAL A 625 -25.32 -13.74 11.40
CA VAL A 625 -24.05 -12.99 11.42
C VAL A 625 -24.21 -11.53 11.89
N ALA A 626 -25.43 -11.01 11.93
CA ALA A 626 -25.72 -9.63 12.26
C ALA A 626 -25.11 -9.15 13.60
N PRO A 627 -25.17 -9.89 14.72
CA PRO A 627 -24.56 -9.46 15.97
C PRO A 627 -23.06 -9.20 15.85
N LYS A 628 -22.34 -10.03 15.10
CA LYS A 628 -20.90 -9.82 14.85
C LYS A 628 -20.65 -8.59 14.00
N LEU A 629 -21.44 -8.37 12.95
CA LEU A 629 -21.30 -7.21 12.08
C LEU A 629 -21.61 -5.90 12.83
N ILE A 630 -22.61 -5.89 13.71
CA ILE A 630 -22.93 -4.75 14.57
C ILE A 630 -21.73 -4.41 15.47
N PHE A 631 -21.19 -5.43 16.17
CA PHE A 631 -20.03 -5.26 17.04
C PHE A 631 -18.83 -4.73 16.25
N ASN A 632 -18.58 -5.23 15.04
CA ASN A 632 -17.46 -4.82 14.21
C ASN A 632 -17.58 -3.36 13.78
N GLN A 633 -18.75 -2.92 13.32
CA GLN A 633 -18.98 -1.52 12.97
C GLN A 633 -18.78 -0.58 14.16
N GLN A 634 -19.21 -1.00 15.35
CA GLN A 634 -18.96 -0.25 16.60
C GLN A 634 -17.47 -0.20 16.93
N LEU A 635 -16.76 -1.32 16.77
CA LEU A 635 -15.33 -1.40 17.00
C LEU A 635 -14.55 -0.49 16.03
N ASP A 636 -14.91 -0.51 14.72
CA ASP A 636 -14.29 0.35 13.71
C ASP A 636 -14.53 1.84 14.00
N ALA A 637 -15.73 2.18 14.50
CA ALA A 637 -16.03 3.53 14.95
C ALA A 637 -15.11 3.97 16.09
N TRP A 638 -14.99 3.15 17.14
CA TRP A 638 -14.14 3.45 18.29
C TRP A 638 -12.64 3.48 17.92
N LEU A 639 -12.17 2.58 17.06
CA LEU A 639 -10.80 2.65 16.55
C LEU A 639 -10.55 3.93 15.77
N THR A 640 -11.50 4.36 14.96
CA THR A 640 -11.40 5.63 14.23
C THR A 640 -11.31 6.82 15.18
N VAL A 641 -12.09 6.83 16.28
CA VAL A 641 -11.99 7.84 17.34
C VAL A 641 -10.59 7.81 17.98
N ILE A 642 -10.13 6.65 18.40
CA ILE A 642 -8.82 6.48 19.05
C ILE A 642 -7.69 6.99 18.13
N PHE A 643 -7.68 6.59 16.84
CA PHE A 643 -6.69 7.04 15.90
C PHE A 643 -6.71 8.56 15.69
N THR A 644 -7.91 9.14 15.63
CA THR A 644 -8.06 10.60 15.50
C THR A 644 -7.52 11.33 16.73
N VAL A 645 -7.83 10.84 17.92
CA VAL A 645 -7.29 11.39 19.18
C VAL A 645 -5.77 11.29 19.22
N ILE A 646 -5.21 10.14 18.87
CA ILE A 646 -3.75 9.93 18.82
C ILE A 646 -3.09 10.91 17.83
N LEU A 647 -3.64 11.06 16.63
CA LEU A 647 -3.13 12.00 15.63
C LEU A 647 -3.05 13.42 16.21
N TRP A 648 -4.14 13.90 16.78
CA TRP A 648 -4.19 15.26 17.31
C TRP A 648 -3.32 15.44 18.56
N LEU A 649 -3.16 14.43 19.40
CA LEU A 649 -2.21 14.47 20.52
C LEU A 649 -0.77 14.66 19.99
N VAL A 650 -0.38 13.93 18.97
CA VAL A 650 0.95 14.06 18.37
C VAL A 650 1.14 15.43 17.69
N ILE A 651 0.13 15.92 16.97
CA ILE A 651 0.17 17.25 16.35
C ILE A 651 0.29 18.36 17.41
N VAL A 652 -0.50 18.30 18.48
CA VAL A 652 -0.46 19.28 19.57
C VAL A 652 0.90 19.28 20.27
N ASP A 653 1.45 18.10 20.54
CA ASP A 653 2.77 17.99 21.16
C ASP A 653 3.88 18.51 20.22
N MET A 654 3.81 18.20 18.93
CA MET A 654 4.69 18.78 17.90
C MET A 654 4.60 20.32 17.88
N LEU A 655 3.37 20.89 17.87
CA LEU A 655 3.18 22.34 17.86
C LEU A 655 3.77 22.98 19.13
N ARG A 656 3.60 22.34 20.30
CA ARG A 656 4.19 22.76 21.56
C ARG A 656 5.71 22.80 21.49
N VAL A 657 6.36 21.77 20.94
CA VAL A 657 7.81 21.72 20.75
C VAL A 657 8.27 22.80 19.78
N CYS A 658 7.56 22.98 18.65
CA CYS A 658 7.86 24.03 17.67
C CYS A 658 7.79 25.42 18.28
N LEU A 659 6.73 25.73 19.02
CA LEU A 659 6.55 27.04 19.70
C LEU A 659 7.66 27.30 20.72
N ARG A 660 8.03 26.29 21.50
CA ARG A 660 9.15 26.41 22.46
C ARG A 660 10.48 26.70 21.74
N SER A 661 10.76 25.91 20.68
CA SER A 661 11.98 26.08 19.89
C SER A 661 12.09 27.48 19.26
N VAL A 662 11.01 27.96 18.64
CA VAL A 662 10.99 29.31 18.03
C VAL A 662 11.15 30.42 19.07
N ARG A 663 10.65 30.23 20.31
CA ARG A 663 10.80 31.16 21.41
C ARG A 663 12.13 31.05 22.16
N GLY A 664 13.06 30.19 21.74
CA GLY A 664 14.32 29.93 22.43
C GLY A 664 14.18 29.28 23.81
N LEU A 665 13.03 28.68 24.10
CA LEU A 665 12.77 27.97 25.34
C LEU A 665 13.39 26.57 25.32
N PRO A 666 13.78 25.98 26.48
CA PRO A 666 14.36 24.64 26.50
C PRO A 666 13.44 23.60 25.88
N THR A 667 14.01 22.86 24.93
CA THR A 667 13.40 21.67 24.32
C THR A 667 14.30 20.47 24.63
N GLN A 668 13.80 19.26 24.37
CA GLN A 668 14.66 18.07 24.46
C GLN A 668 15.89 18.23 23.56
N GLU A 669 17.02 17.68 23.97
CA GLU A 669 18.21 17.63 23.15
C GLU A 669 17.95 16.88 21.85
N SER A 670 18.64 17.26 20.77
CA SER A 670 18.53 16.53 19.51
C SER A 670 19.11 15.13 19.67
N SER A 671 18.37 14.13 19.23
CA SER A 671 18.85 12.75 19.23
C SER A 671 19.75 12.41 18.01
N GLU A 672 20.21 13.43 17.28
CA GLU A 672 21.11 13.26 16.15
C GLU A 672 22.46 12.68 16.62
N ALA A 673 22.89 11.61 15.93
CA ALA A 673 24.16 10.96 16.23
C ALA A 673 25.37 11.89 15.95
N PRO A 674 26.46 11.77 16.70
CA PRO A 674 27.67 12.56 16.49
C PRO A 674 28.17 12.43 15.05
N TYR A 675 28.74 13.53 14.53
CA TYR A 675 29.37 13.53 13.21
C TYR A 675 30.62 12.65 13.23
N GLN A 676 30.69 11.73 12.27
CA GLN A 676 31.88 10.91 12.00
C GLN A 676 32.08 10.85 10.49
N ILE A 677 33.34 10.94 10.05
CA ILE A 677 33.69 10.81 8.65
C ILE A 677 33.61 9.35 8.24
N THR A 678 33.02 9.07 7.08
CA THR A 678 32.96 7.71 6.52
C THR A 678 34.34 7.15 6.24
N GLN A 679 34.55 5.88 6.58
CA GLN A 679 35.74 5.11 6.23
C GLN A 679 35.52 4.21 5.02
N LEU A 680 34.26 4.11 4.55
CA LEU A 680 33.95 3.40 3.32
C LEU A 680 34.51 4.24 2.15
N GLU A 681 35.50 3.67 1.43
CA GLU A 681 35.91 4.23 0.16
C GLU A 681 34.65 4.42 -0.69
N ALA A 682 34.56 5.54 -1.40
CA ALA A 682 33.46 5.79 -2.31
C ALA A 682 33.39 4.60 -3.30
N ALA A 683 32.59 3.60 -2.99
CA ALA A 683 32.47 2.41 -3.81
C ALA A 683 31.90 2.82 -5.17
N GLY A 684 32.78 2.92 -6.16
CA GLY A 684 32.45 3.18 -7.54
C GLY A 684 32.33 4.66 -7.87
N GLY A 685 33.43 5.36 -7.85
CA GLY A 685 33.62 6.50 -8.75
C GLY A 685 33.61 6.00 -10.17
N GLU A 686 32.47 6.09 -10.84
CA GLU A 686 32.37 6.37 -12.27
C GLU A 686 31.21 7.34 -12.49
N PRO A 687 31.42 8.33 -13.43
CA PRO A 687 30.68 9.57 -13.51
C PRO A 687 29.20 9.46 -13.88
#